data_305af2a373217281e5fcd4c275342790
#
_entry.id   305af2a373217281e5fcd4c275342790
#
_cell.length_a   1.000
_cell.length_b   1.000
_cell.length_c   1.000
_cell.angle_alpha   90.00
_cell.angle_beta   90.00
_cell.angle_gamma   90.00
#
_symmetry.space_group_name_H-M   'P 1'
#
loop_
_entity.id
_entity.type
_entity.pdbx_description
1 polymer ?
#
loop_
_entity_poly.entity_id
_entity_poly.type
_entity_poly.pdbx_seq_one_letter_code
_entity_poly.pdbx_strand_id
1 'polypeptide(L)'
;MGGGVTPRTGPGGGVTSARAALSCTGRGRRSSGARAEPPTSSEPGARRTDVRQRDLDGTLRGADTMRPAEQRLATSVLVIGTGGSGLRAAIQLAERGTDVLLVGKRPSSDAHTTLAAGGINAALGTMDPADSWQQHAADTLKEGYFLGDPYTVRIVTENAPAGIADLERWGMPFAREEDGRISQRFFGAHTYRRTAFAGDYTGLEIQRTLVGRVRELKVPIIDTLYVTRLLTRDGVVFGAYGFDTTDGTRYLIHADAVILAAGGHTRIWRRTSSRRDENTGDSFRLARTAGARIRDPELVQFHPSGLIEPENAAGTLVSEAARGEGGVLRNGLGERFMQRYDPDRLELSTRDRVALAEYTEIKAGRGTAHGGVWLDVSHLPRQTILRRLPRVYQTLLELQMLDITTTPIEIAPTAHYSMGGVWVRPEDHGTGVPGLYAIGEAASGLHGANRLGGNSLIELLVYGRIVGDAAAAYSAGLDAQPRSAAAVAAARDEVDQLLAADGPETVRALQRAVRDTMTEHAGVVRDEAGLKAGLERLDDIEAAEAQVGVHPDLAGFQDLAHAFDLRASLIAARATVEAAIERRETRGCHNRSDFPELDESLRVNLVWDGPGRIVREPIAEVPGEIAAFVREVSSTGKLVE
;
A
#
# COMPACT_ATOMS: atom_id res chain seq x y z
N MET A 1 -19.54 67.12 -7.84
CA MET A 1 -18.51 67.77 -8.69
C MET A 1 -17.55 66.63 -9.08
N GLY A 2 -17.55 66.07 -10.19
CA GLY A 2 -17.73 66.55 -11.54
C GLY A 2 -16.46 66.28 -12.30
N GLY A 3 -16.57 65.47 -13.38
CA GLY A 3 -15.63 65.29 -14.48
C GLY A 3 -14.98 63.90 -14.53
N GLY A 4 -15.31 62.92 -15.29
CA GLY A 4 -15.92 62.80 -16.60
C GLY A 4 -14.96 63.15 -17.72
N VAL A 5 -14.34 62.15 -18.43
CA VAL A 5 -14.06 62.15 -19.87
C VAL A 5 -13.60 60.77 -20.34
N THR A 6 -14.36 60.17 -21.23
CA THR A 6 -14.00 59.15 -22.24
C THR A 6 -13.63 59.87 -23.56
N PRO A 7 -13.41 59.17 -24.70
CA PRO A 7 -12.41 58.17 -25.12
C PRO A 7 -11.63 58.59 -26.36
N ARG A 8 -10.66 57.82 -26.87
CA ARG A 8 -10.31 57.87 -28.30
C ARG A 8 -9.75 56.54 -28.85
N THR A 9 -10.35 56.11 -29.85
CA THR A 9 -10.27 55.18 -30.94
C THR A 9 -8.88 55.01 -31.60
N GLY A 10 -8.55 53.79 -32.02
CA GLY A 10 -7.75 53.05 -32.92
C GLY A 10 -6.93 53.75 -34.04
N PRO A 11 -6.34 53.08 -35.01
CA PRO A 11 -6.70 51.76 -35.60
C PRO A 11 -5.51 50.85 -35.99
N GLY A 12 -5.80 49.58 -36.25
CA GLY A 12 -5.58 48.90 -37.53
C GLY A 12 -4.22 48.26 -37.80
N GLY A 13 -4.24 46.96 -38.07
CA GLY A 13 -3.18 46.24 -38.69
C GLY A 13 -3.39 44.71 -38.60
N GLY A 14 -4.19 44.19 -39.55
CA GLY A 14 -4.29 42.75 -39.76
C GLY A 14 -3.15 42.25 -40.66
N VAL A 15 -2.95 40.94 -40.68
CA VAL A 15 -2.60 40.11 -41.88
C VAL A 15 -2.57 38.63 -41.46
N THR A 16 -3.52 37.88 -41.95
CA THR A 16 -3.61 36.62 -42.71
C THR A 16 -2.93 35.34 -42.21
N SER A 17 -3.77 34.41 -41.95
CA SER A 17 -3.96 33.01 -42.31
C SER A 17 -2.88 32.27 -43.13
N ALA A 18 -2.58 31.04 -42.73
CA ALA A 18 -2.36 29.96 -43.69
C ALA A 18 -2.74 28.60 -43.01
N ARG A 19 -3.85 28.04 -43.49
CA ARG A 19 -4.18 26.62 -43.42
C ARG A 19 -3.35 25.87 -44.47
N ALA A 20 -2.86 24.66 -44.17
CA ALA A 20 -2.54 23.67 -45.18
C ALA A 20 -3.12 22.32 -44.75
N ALA A 21 -4.19 21.96 -45.41
CA ALA A 21 -4.72 20.59 -45.48
C ALA A 21 -4.01 19.88 -46.63
N LEU A 22 -3.64 18.63 -46.48
CA LEU A 22 -3.29 17.74 -47.57
C LEU A 22 -4.02 16.42 -47.43
N SER A 23 -5.00 16.26 -48.28
CA SER A 23 -5.62 15.02 -48.67
C SER A 23 -4.77 14.33 -49.72
N CYS A 24 -4.66 12.99 -49.67
CA CYS A 24 -4.22 12.19 -50.82
C CYS A 24 -5.13 11.02 -51.04
N THR A 25 -5.81 11.07 -52.18
CA THR A 25 -6.49 9.95 -52.84
C THR A 25 -5.62 9.48 -54.03
N GLY A 26 -5.64 8.18 -54.34
CA GLY A 26 -5.55 7.75 -55.71
C GLY A 26 -4.65 6.57 -56.06
N ARG A 27 -5.25 5.38 -56.13
CA ARG A 27 -5.26 4.35 -57.20
C ARG A 27 -3.99 4.12 -58.05
N GLY A 28 -3.37 2.93 -57.98
CA GLY A 28 -3.66 1.83 -58.91
C GLY A 28 -2.61 1.60 -59.97
N ARG A 29 -2.02 0.43 -60.10
CA ARG A 29 -2.04 -0.46 -61.25
C ARG A 29 -1.10 -1.68 -61.12
N ARG A 30 -1.55 -2.77 -61.67
CA ARG A 30 -0.90 -4.10 -61.81
C ARG A 30 0.14 -4.11 -62.96
N SER A 31 1.12 -5.04 -62.83
CA SER A 31 1.67 -5.90 -63.90
C SER A 31 2.66 -6.88 -63.26
N SER A 32 2.41 -8.16 -63.21
CA SER A 32 2.66 -9.27 -64.17
C SER A 32 4.15 -9.62 -64.31
N GLY A 33 4.48 -10.84 -63.81
CA GLY A 33 5.23 -11.83 -64.61
C GLY A 33 6.69 -12.04 -64.24
N ALA A 34 7.03 -13.21 -63.68
CA ALA A 34 7.82 -14.24 -64.37
C ALA A 34 8.32 -15.30 -63.34
N ARG A 35 8.04 -16.55 -63.70
CA ARG A 35 8.58 -17.76 -63.08
C ARG A 35 10.06 -17.92 -63.37
N ALA A 36 10.81 -18.49 -62.44
CA ALA A 36 11.97 -19.35 -62.72
C ALA A 36 12.11 -20.40 -61.64
N GLU A 37 12.15 -21.66 -62.00
CA GLU A 37 12.44 -22.86 -61.23
C GLU A 37 13.94 -23.14 -61.15
N PRO A 38 14.39 -24.18 -60.40
CA PRO A 38 15.56 -24.09 -59.50
C PRO A 38 16.82 -24.81 -60.05
N PRO A 39 17.91 -24.84 -59.31
CA PRO A 39 18.80 -26.01 -59.37
C PRO A 39 18.97 -26.73 -58.04
N THR A 40 18.96 -28.04 -58.19
CA THR A 40 19.25 -29.12 -57.24
C THR A 40 20.68 -29.12 -56.75
N SER A 41 20.88 -29.56 -55.54
CA SER A 41 21.75 -30.61 -55.02
C SER A 41 22.58 -30.28 -53.78
N SER A 42 22.54 -31.21 -52.90
CA SER A 42 23.49 -31.72 -51.90
C SER A 42 23.23 -31.41 -50.44
N GLU A 43 22.70 -32.41 -49.75
CA GLU A 43 22.80 -32.65 -48.28
C GLU A 43 24.26 -32.79 -47.85
N PRO A 44 24.62 -32.55 -46.57
CA PRO A 44 24.10 -33.34 -45.46
C PRO A 44 23.98 -32.63 -44.08
N GLY A 45 23.17 -33.21 -43.19
CA GLY A 45 23.36 -33.05 -41.75
C GLY A 45 22.28 -32.22 -41.04
N ALA A 46 21.01 -32.59 -41.15
CA ALA A 46 19.95 -32.09 -40.31
C ALA A 46 20.03 -32.69 -38.90
N ARG A 47 20.43 -31.90 -37.93
CA ARG A 47 20.06 -32.19 -36.52
C ARG A 47 18.54 -32.04 -36.39
N ARG A 48 17.86 -33.12 -36.15
CA ARG A 48 16.45 -33.13 -35.76
C ARG A 48 16.31 -32.38 -34.45
N THR A 49 15.76 -31.18 -34.48
CA THR A 49 15.15 -30.57 -33.30
C THR A 49 13.82 -31.27 -33.07
N ASP A 50 13.74 -32.08 -32.02
CA ASP A 50 12.52 -32.66 -31.52
C ASP A 50 11.55 -31.53 -31.14
N VAL A 51 10.58 -31.27 -32.00
CA VAL A 51 9.42 -30.45 -31.68
C VAL A 51 8.52 -31.36 -30.87
N ARG A 52 8.57 -31.23 -29.55
CA ARG A 52 7.65 -31.92 -28.66
C ARG A 52 6.23 -31.47 -28.94
N GLN A 53 5.38 -32.44 -29.17
CA GLN A 53 3.94 -32.29 -29.37
C GLN A 53 3.34 -31.77 -28.06
N ARG A 54 2.63 -30.64 -28.11
CA ARG A 54 1.88 -30.08 -26.97
C ARG A 54 0.49 -30.71 -26.96
N ASP A 55 0.06 -31.18 -25.80
CA ASP A 55 -1.32 -31.62 -25.60
C ASP A 55 -2.25 -30.40 -25.55
N LEU A 56 -3.49 -30.58 -26.01
CA LEU A 56 -4.47 -29.51 -26.25
C LEU A 56 -4.97 -28.79 -24.98
N ASP A 57 -4.62 -29.27 -23.80
CA ASP A 57 -5.00 -28.71 -22.51
C ASP A 57 -3.90 -27.84 -21.85
N GLY A 58 -2.75 -27.66 -22.51
CA GLY A 58 -1.74 -26.69 -22.07
C GLY A 58 -0.94 -27.07 -20.82
N THR A 59 -1.19 -28.25 -20.24
CA THR A 59 -0.44 -28.76 -19.10
C THR A 59 0.86 -29.44 -19.56
N LEU A 60 1.98 -29.08 -18.94
CA LEU A 60 3.27 -29.72 -19.13
C LEU A 60 3.26 -31.08 -18.44
N ARG A 61 2.73 -32.13 -19.11
CA ARG A 61 2.86 -33.52 -18.64
C ARG A 61 4.18 -34.13 -19.10
N GLY A 62 4.98 -34.52 -18.15
CA GLY A 62 6.11 -35.43 -18.36
C GLY A 62 7.33 -34.78 -19.02
N ALA A 63 8.03 -33.95 -18.28
CA ALA A 63 9.44 -33.71 -18.49
C ALA A 63 10.21 -34.25 -17.28
N ASP A 64 11.35 -34.87 -17.48
CA ASP A 64 12.43 -34.83 -16.49
C ASP A 64 12.39 -33.43 -15.88
N THR A 65 12.05 -33.34 -14.61
CA THR A 65 11.96 -32.07 -13.89
C THR A 65 13.37 -31.50 -13.81
N MET A 66 13.78 -30.75 -14.85
CA MET A 66 14.88 -29.81 -14.69
C MET A 66 14.47 -28.90 -13.55
N ARG A 67 15.04 -29.14 -12.35
CA ARG A 67 14.90 -28.18 -11.25
C ARG A 67 15.25 -26.81 -11.82
N PRO A 68 14.40 -25.79 -11.64
CA PRO A 68 14.73 -24.45 -12.09
C PRO A 68 16.14 -24.09 -11.61
N ALA A 69 16.90 -23.40 -12.44
CA ALA A 69 18.24 -22.99 -12.08
C ALA A 69 18.24 -22.21 -10.77
N GLU A 70 19.20 -22.47 -9.89
CA GLU A 70 19.37 -21.67 -8.67
C GLU A 70 20.51 -20.67 -8.87
N GLN A 71 20.17 -19.39 -8.76
CA GLN A 71 21.14 -18.30 -8.72
C GLN A 71 21.53 -18.02 -7.27
N ARG A 72 22.82 -17.76 -7.03
CA ARG A 72 23.37 -17.41 -5.72
C ARG A 72 23.93 -16.02 -5.77
N LEU A 73 23.36 -15.14 -4.96
CA LEU A 73 23.75 -13.76 -4.86
C LEU A 73 24.22 -13.44 -3.44
N ALA A 74 25.01 -12.38 -3.32
CA ALA A 74 25.41 -11.83 -2.04
C ALA A 74 25.39 -10.31 -2.13
N THR A 75 24.98 -9.67 -1.04
CA THR A 75 24.94 -8.21 -0.90
C THR A 75 25.14 -7.85 0.58
N SER A 76 25.56 -6.65 0.89
CA SER A 76 25.61 -6.16 2.28
C SER A 76 24.20 -5.99 2.84
N VAL A 77 23.29 -5.36 2.09
CA VAL A 77 21.91 -5.15 2.53
C VAL A 77 20.92 -5.58 1.45
N LEU A 78 19.99 -6.47 1.81
CA LEU A 78 18.88 -6.88 0.96
C LEU A 78 17.64 -6.07 1.36
N VAL A 79 17.03 -5.37 0.39
CA VAL A 79 15.75 -4.67 0.57
C VAL A 79 14.64 -5.43 -0.12
N ILE A 80 13.63 -5.87 0.63
CA ILE A 80 12.49 -6.64 0.13
C ILE A 80 11.27 -5.74 0.02
N GLY A 81 10.93 -5.37 -1.21
CA GLY A 81 9.82 -4.48 -1.55
C GLY A 81 10.29 -3.24 -2.31
N THR A 82 9.73 -3.00 -3.50
CA THR A 82 10.07 -1.92 -4.42
C THR A 82 9.10 -0.73 -4.35
N GLY A 83 8.35 -0.62 -3.25
CA GLY A 83 7.54 0.56 -2.94
C GLY A 83 8.40 1.75 -2.47
N GLY A 84 7.75 2.88 -2.18
CA GLY A 84 8.45 4.12 -1.81
C GLY A 84 9.43 3.96 -0.64
N SER A 85 9.09 3.17 0.39
CA SER A 85 9.99 2.93 1.54
C SER A 85 11.25 2.15 1.15
N GLY A 86 11.09 1.05 0.40
CA GLY A 86 12.22 0.25 -0.05
C GLY A 86 13.14 1.00 -1.00
N LEU A 87 12.58 1.75 -1.95
CA LEU A 87 13.35 2.63 -2.86
C LEU A 87 14.13 3.70 -2.07
N ARG A 88 13.48 4.34 -1.08
CA ARG A 88 14.16 5.36 -0.27
C ARG A 88 15.31 4.78 0.56
N ALA A 89 15.12 3.57 1.13
CA ALA A 89 16.19 2.87 1.85
C ALA A 89 17.35 2.50 0.92
N ALA A 90 17.05 1.97 -0.27
CA ALA A 90 18.07 1.63 -1.26
C ALA A 90 18.85 2.86 -1.74
N ILE A 91 18.20 4.01 -1.92
CA ILE A 91 18.88 5.29 -2.21
C ILE A 91 19.86 5.65 -1.10
N GLN A 92 19.41 5.58 0.17
CA GLN A 92 20.27 5.92 1.31
C GLN A 92 21.49 5.02 1.42
N LEU A 93 21.29 3.71 1.25
CA LEU A 93 22.39 2.72 1.26
C LEU A 93 23.41 3.01 0.15
N ALA A 94 22.94 3.25 -1.08
CA ALA A 94 23.80 3.55 -2.21
C ALA A 94 24.56 4.89 -2.02
N GLU A 95 23.91 5.92 -1.47
CA GLU A 95 24.55 7.21 -1.15
C GLU A 95 25.61 7.07 -0.03
N ARG A 96 25.49 6.04 0.83
CA ARG A 96 26.52 5.66 1.82
C ARG A 96 27.65 4.79 1.23
N GLY A 97 27.52 4.35 -0.02
CA GLY A 97 28.46 3.43 -0.65
C GLY A 97 28.31 1.98 -0.17
N THR A 98 27.20 1.64 0.48
CA THR A 98 26.87 0.28 0.91
C THR A 98 26.33 -0.53 -0.26
N ASP A 99 26.83 -1.74 -0.45
CA ASP A 99 26.30 -2.67 -1.46
C ASP A 99 24.86 -3.07 -1.11
N VAL A 100 23.94 -2.86 -2.03
CA VAL A 100 22.51 -3.07 -1.82
C VAL A 100 21.87 -3.75 -3.02
N LEU A 101 21.03 -4.76 -2.74
CA LEU A 101 20.16 -5.42 -3.71
C LEU A 101 18.71 -5.14 -3.33
N LEU A 102 17.93 -4.62 -4.30
CA LEU A 102 16.50 -4.38 -4.14
C LEU A 102 15.72 -5.46 -4.88
N VAL A 103 14.74 -6.09 -4.22
CA VAL A 103 13.92 -7.15 -4.82
C VAL A 103 12.43 -6.87 -4.64
N GLY A 104 11.61 -7.23 -5.62
CA GLY A 104 10.17 -7.04 -5.58
C GLY A 104 9.41 -8.13 -6.33
N LYS A 105 8.21 -8.47 -5.86
CA LYS A 105 7.32 -9.41 -6.55
C LYS A 105 6.53 -8.78 -7.71
N ARG A 106 6.69 -7.47 -7.92
CA ARG A 106 6.09 -6.67 -8.99
C ARG A 106 7.10 -5.67 -9.54
N PRO A 107 6.90 -5.18 -10.77
CA PRO A 107 7.75 -4.13 -11.31
C PRO A 107 7.82 -2.90 -10.39
N SER A 108 9.01 -2.38 -10.16
CA SER A 108 9.27 -1.22 -9.29
C SER A 108 8.51 0.05 -9.72
N SER A 109 8.13 0.16 -11.00
CA SER A 109 7.29 1.25 -11.51
C SER A 109 5.81 1.12 -11.14
N ASP A 110 5.37 -0.05 -10.62
CA ASP A 110 3.97 -0.39 -10.38
C ASP A 110 3.72 -0.84 -8.92
N ALA A 111 4.44 -0.27 -7.97
CA ALA A 111 4.22 -0.54 -6.54
C ALA A 111 2.96 0.16 -6.01
N HIS A 112 2.44 -0.31 -4.85
CA HIS A 112 1.23 0.22 -4.21
C HIS A 112 1.29 1.75 -3.98
N THR A 113 2.47 2.30 -3.70
CA THR A 113 2.70 3.75 -3.55
C THR A 113 2.10 4.57 -4.69
N THR A 114 2.07 4.05 -5.94
CA THR A 114 1.50 4.75 -7.11
C THR A 114 0.02 5.06 -7.00
N LEU A 115 -0.69 4.36 -6.12
CA LEU A 115 -2.14 4.52 -5.91
C LEU A 115 -2.47 5.70 -4.99
N ALA A 116 -1.51 6.18 -4.19
CA ALA A 116 -1.74 7.28 -3.27
C ALA A 116 -1.95 8.60 -4.02
N ALA A 117 -3.11 9.22 -3.83
CA ALA A 117 -3.51 10.43 -4.54
C ALA A 117 -3.39 11.70 -3.68
N GLY A 118 -3.53 11.55 -2.37
CA GLY A 118 -3.83 12.64 -1.46
C GLY A 118 -2.72 13.68 -1.30
N GLY A 119 -1.53 13.28 -0.95
CA GLY A 119 -0.40 14.15 -0.65
C GLY A 119 0.42 13.65 0.52
N ILE A 120 1.48 14.37 0.84
CA ILE A 120 2.50 14.03 1.81
C ILE A 120 2.65 15.16 2.85
N ASN A 121 2.66 14.81 4.14
CA ASN A 121 2.67 15.78 5.22
C ASN A 121 4.08 16.23 5.62
N ALA A 122 4.23 17.54 5.77
CA ALA A 122 5.38 18.15 6.44
C ALA A 122 5.02 19.55 6.91
N ALA A 123 5.41 19.95 8.10
CA ALA A 123 5.23 21.30 8.61
C ALA A 123 6.27 22.24 7.96
N LEU A 124 5.99 22.71 6.73
CA LEU A 124 6.86 23.61 5.98
C LEU A 124 6.63 25.09 6.30
N GLY A 125 5.49 25.40 6.93
CA GLY A 125 5.10 26.78 7.21
C GLY A 125 4.79 27.64 5.97
N THR A 126 4.67 27.02 4.79
CA THR A 126 4.46 27.74 3.52
C THR A 126 3.13 28.45 3.47
N MET A 127 2.05 27.74 3.82
CA MET A 127 0.69 28.26 3.80
C MET A 127 0.24 28.78 5.17
N ASP A 128 0.67 28.11 6.22
CA ASP A 128 0.35 28.45 7.61
C ASP A 128 1.65 28.60 8.43
N PRO A 129 2.22 29.83 8.57
CA PRO A 129 3.50 30.03 9.24
C PRO A 129 3.54 29.62 10.71
N ALA A 130 2.40 29.44 11.35
CA ALA A 130 2.27 28.95 12.72
C ALA A 130 2.38 27.41 12.84
N ASP A 131 2.38 26.69 11.71
CA ASP A 131 2.53 25.23 11.73
C ASP A 131 3.95 24.83 12.17
N SER A 132 4.03 23.75 12.92
CA SER A 132 5.28 23.21 13.46
C SER A 132 5.27 21.69 13.48
N TRP A 133 6.44 21.06 13.57
CA TRP A 133 6.52 19.62 13.71
C TRP A 133 5.85 19.13 15.01
N GLN A 134 5.86 19.92 16.08
CA GLN A 134 5.18 19.60 17.33
C GLN A 134 3.66 19.56 17.15
N GLN A 135 3.10 20.52 16.42
CA GLN A 135 1.67 20.50 16.09
C GLN A 135 1.34 19.31 15.16
N HIS A 136 2.22 19.01 14.20
CA HIS A 136 2.06 17.82 13.36
C HIS A 136 2.08 16.54 14.19
N ALA A 137 2.98 16.44 15.19
CA ALA A 137 3.04 15.33 16.12
C ALA A 137 1.78 15.23 16.99
N ALA A 138 1.31 16.36 17.54
CA ALA A 138 0.09 16.40 18.33
C ALA A 138 -1.14 15.95 17.54
N ASP A 139 -1.32 16.43 16.30
CA ASP A 139 -2.40 16.00 15.40
C ASP A 139 -2.30 14.50 15.10
N THR A 140 -1.08 13.97 14.91
CA THR A 140 -0.84 12.54 14.64
C THR A 140 -1.21 11.67 15.84
N LEU A 141 -0.75 12.02 17.05
CA LEU A 141 -1.07 11.28 18.27
C LEU A 141 -2.56 11.28 18.56
N LYS A 142 -3.20 12.44 18.40
CA LYS A 142 -4.63 12.60 18.60
C LYS A 142 -5.44 11.75 17.63
N GLU A 143 -5.15 11.84 16.33
CA GLU A 143 -5.83 11.02 15.31
C GLU A 143 -5.59 9.54 15.53
N GLY A 144 -4.41 9.15 16.05
CA GLY A 144 -4.06 7.80 16.44
C GLY A 144 -4.66 7.33 17.78
N TYR A 145 -5.53 8.14 18.40
CA TYR A 145 -6.14 7.86 19.72
C TYR A 145 -5.10 7.50 20.78
N PHE A 146 -3.92 8.13 20.70
CA PHE A 146 -2.79 7.93 21.61
C PHE A 146 -2.28 6.50 21.74
N LEU A 147 -2.51 5.65 20.72
CA LEU A 147 -1.88 4.33 20.61
C LEU A 147 -0.58 4.33 19.81
N GLY A 148 -0.30 5.40 19.04
CA GLY A 148 0.98 5.57 18.36
C GLY A 148 2.12 5.75 19.37
N ASP A 149 3.29 5.22 19.03
CA ASP A 149 4.51 5.44 19.80
C ASP A 149 4.97 6.90 19.69
N PRO A 150 5.03 7.67 20.80
CA PRO A 150 5.31 9.10 20.73
C PRO A 150 6.72 9.45 20.21
N TYR A 151 7.68 8.55 20.35
CA TYR A 151 9.05 8.75 19.84
C TYR A 151 9.08 8.51 18.33
N THR A 152 8.41 7.48 17.83
CA THR A 152 8.20 7.25 16.40
C THR A 152 7.51 8.44 15.73
N VAL A 153 6.45 8.96 16.37
CA VAL A 153 5.72 10.14 15.88
C VAL A 153 6.63 11.37 15.85
N ARG A 154 7.39 11.62 16.92
CA ARG A 154 8.38 12.70 16.97
C ARG A 154 9.39 12.61 15.84
N ILE A 155 10.04 11.45 15.67
CA ILE A 155 11.07 11.23 14.65
C ILE A 155 10.51 11.53 13.25
N VAL A 156 9.30 11.01 12.93
CA VAL A 156 8.69 11.24 11.62
C VAL A 156 8.37 12.71 11.39
N THR A 157 7.72 13.37 12.35
CA THR A 157 7.23 14.73 12.15
C THR A 157 8.37 15.77 12.15
N GLU A 158 9.38 15.58 12.99
CA GLU A 158 10.57 16.43 13.05
C GLU A 158 11.41 16.32 11.75
N ASN A 159 11.51 15.14 11.16
CA ASN A 159 12.30 14.89 9.95
C ASN A 159 11.49 15.04 8.64
N ALA A 160 10.18 15.28 8.72
CA ALA A 160 9.32 15.41 7.55
C ALA A 160 9.76 16.49 6.54
N PRO A 161 10.14 17.72 6.96
CA PRO A 161 10.61 18.73 6.03
C PRO A 161 11.84 18.30 5.23
N ALA A 162 12.78 17.56 5.85
CA ALA A 162 13.97 17.04 5.15
C ALA A 162 13.57 16.00 4.07
N GLY A 163 12.56 15.16 4.34
CA GLY A 163 12.03 14.22 3.35
C GLY A 163 11.44 14.92 2.12
N ILE A 164 10.72 16.03 2.29
CA ILE A 164 10.22 16.85 1.18
C ILE A 164 11.37 17.48 0.40
N ALA A 165 12.37 18.02 1.10
CA ALA A 165 13.56 18.63 0.46
C ALA A 165 14.35 17.61 -0.38
N ASP A 166 14.43 16.35 0.06
CA ASP A 166 15.05 15.27 -0.72
C ASP A 166 14.29 15.02 -2.03
N LEU A 167 12.95 14.89 -1.98
CA LEU A 167 12.13 14.72 -3.19
C LEU A 167 12.23 15.91 -4.13
N GLU A 168 12.22 17.14 -3.60
CA GLU A 168 12.37 18.35 -4.39
C GLU A 168 13.73 18.39 -5.11
N ARG A 169 14.81 18.06 -4.39
CA ARG A 169 16.17 17.95 -4.95
C ARG A 169 16.26 16.90 -6.07
N TRP A 170 15.49 15.82 -5.97
CA TRP A 170 15.44 14.76 -7.00
C TRP A 170 14.42 15.04 -8.10
N GLY A 171 13.81 16.25 -8.11
CA GLY A 171 12.98 16.74 -9.21
C GLY A 171 11.50 16.37 -9.13
N MET A 172 10.97 16.06 -7.94
CA MET A 172 9.52 15.83 -7.79
C MET A 172 8.71 17.08 -8.14
N PRO A 173 7.69 17.00 -9.04
CA PRO A 173 6.93 18.14 -9.51
C PRO A 173 5.83 18.54 -8.52
N PHE A 174 6.19 19.06 -7.36
CA PHE A 174 5.23 19.59 -6.40
C PHE A 174 4.44 20.76 -6.97
N ALA A 175 3.16 20.87 -6.59
CA ALA A 175 2.38 22.07 -6.82
C ALA A 175 3.03 23.26 -6.08
N ARG A 176 3.01 24.44 -6.72
CA ARG A 176 3.66 25.65 -6.18
C ARG A 176 2.73 26.84 -6.18
N GLU A 177 2.98 27.75 -5.25
CA GLU A 177 2.40 29.07 -5.19
C GLU A 177 3.06 30.00 -6.25
N GLU A 178 2.49 31.19 -6.46
CA GLU A 178 3.03 32.16 -7.44
C GLU A 178 4.46 32.60 -7.12
N ASP A 179 4.86 32.57 -5.86
CA ASP A 179 6.21 32.89 -5.38
C ASP A 179 7.19 31.72 -5.47
N GLY A 180 6.77 30.58 -6.01
CA GLY A 180 7.58 29.39 -6.23
C GLY A 180 7.69 28.46 -5.02
N ARG A 181 7.14 28.80 -3.85
CA ARG A 181 7.11 27.91 -2.68
C ARG A 181 6.18 26.72 -2.91
N ILE A 182 6.47 25.57 -2.28
CA ILE A 182 5.62 24.39 -2.37
C ILE A 182 4.25 24.71 -1.78
N SER A 183 3.19 24.47 -2.56
CA SER A 183 1.82 24.62 -2.10
C SER A 183 1.42 23.49 -1.16
N GLN A 184 0.65 23.82 -0.13
CA GLN A 184 0.14 22.85 0.83
C GLN A 184 -1.38 22.97 0.97
N ARG A 185 -2.08 21.85 1.06
CA ARG A 185 -3.53 21.80 1.22
C ARG A 185 -3.96 21.24 2.56
N PHE A 186 -5.19 21.52 2.92
CA PHE A 186 -5.82 21.01 4.14
C PHE A 186 -6.34 19.60 3.91
N PHE A 187 -6.14 18.73 4.90
CA PHE A 187 -6.83 17.45 5.01
C PHE A 187 -7.64 17.39 6.30
N GLY A 188 -8.62 16.50 6.36
CA GLY A 188 -9.40 16.25 7.57
C GLY A 188 -8.50 15.91 8.76
N ALA A 189 -8.89 16.33 9.96
CA ALA A 189 -8.16 16.14 11.23
C ALA A 189 -6.83 16.90 11.38
N HIS A 190 -6.41 17.69 10.41
CA HIS A 190 -5.26 18.58 10.52
C HIS A 190 -5.62 19.91 11.18
N THR A 191 -4.71 20.45 11.98
CA THR A 191 -4.84 21.83 12.51
C THR A 191 -4.46 22.86 11.45
N TYR A 192 -3.44 22.57 10.61
CA TYR A 192 -2.91 23.46 9.58
C TYR A 192 -2.81 22.78 8.22
N ARG A 193 -2.68 23.58 7.15
CA ARG A 193 -2.39 23.11 5.79
C ARG A 193 -0.93 22.66 5.71
N ARG A 194 -0.65 21.39 5.82
CA ARG A 194 0.71 20.85 5.78
C ARG A 194 0.92 19.77 4.71
N THR A 195 -0.09 19.47 3.91
CA THR A 195 -0.01 18.39 2.93
C THR A 195 0.48 18.92 1.60
N ALA A 196 1.75 18.70 1.28
CA ALA A 196 2.33 18.96 -0.04
C ALA A 196 1.82 17.92 -1.05
N PHE A 197 1.65 18.31 -2.32
CA PHE A 197 1.01 17.46 -3.32
C PHE A 197 1.49 17.75 -4.74
N ALA A 198 1.23 16.78 -5.64
CA ALA A 198 1.39 16.91 -7.09
C ALA A 198 0.05 16.57 -7.76
N GLY A 199 -0.89 17.53 -7.77
CA GLY A 199 -2.27 17.31 -8.20
C GLY A 199 -2.95 16.21 -7.38
N ASP A 200 -3.56 15.22 -8.05
CA ASP A 200 -4.09 13.98 -7.48
C ASP A 200 -3.26 12.74 -7.88
N TYR A 201 -1.96 12.95 -8.19
CA TYR A 201 -0.98 11.93 -8.60
C TYR A 201 0.21 11.84 -7.65
N THR A 202 0.14 12.35 -6.43
CA THR A 202 1.28 12.51 -5.53
C THR A 202 2.10 11.23 -5.34
N GLY A 203 1.46 10.08 -5.08
CA GLY A 203 2.17 8.82 -4.90
C GLY A 203 2.83 8.30 -6.19
N LEU A 204 2.21 8.52 -7.34
CA LEU A 204 2.80 8.19 -8.64
C LEU A 204 4.06 9.01 -8.90
N GLU A 205 4.04 10.30 -8.63
CA GLU A 205 5.20 11.17 -8.82
C GLU A 205 6.32 10.88 -7.79
N ILE A 206 5.97 10.55 -6.53
CA ILE A 206 6.95 10.04 -5.56
C ILE A 206 7.63 8.78 -6.11
N GLN A 207 6.84 7.79 -6.54
CA GLN A 207 7.39 6.53 -7.06
C GLN A 207 8.29 6.76 -8.27
N ARG A 208 7.88 7.60 -9.23
CA ARG A 208 8.69 7.97 -10.41
C ARG A 208 10.01 8.63 -10.02
N THR A 209 9.96 9.58 -9.10
CA THR A 209 11.14 10.30 -8.60
C THR A 209 12.13 9.33 -7.94
N LEU A 210 11.64 8.46 -7.05
CA LEU A 210 12.49 7.48 -6.35
C LEU A 210 13.07 6.43 -7.30
N VAL A 211 12.28 5.89 -8.24
CA VAL A 211 12.77 4.96 -9.27
C VAL A 211 13.83 5.63 -10.17
N GLY A 212 13.60 6.90 -10.55
CA GLY A 212 14.58 7.68 -11.28
C GLY A 212 15.91 7.76 -10.51
N ARG A 213 15.86 8.11 -9.23
CA ARG A 213 17.05 8.25 -8.39
C ARG A 213 17.79 6.92 -8.18
N VAL A 214 17.07 5.82 -7.95
CA VAL A 214 17.65 4.47 -7.83
C VAL A 214 18.40 4.08 -9.10
N ARG A 215 17.83 4.40 -10.29
CA ARG A 215 18.49 4.15 -11.58
C ARG A 215 19.74 5.00 -11.79
N GLU A 216 19.73 6.28 -11.42
CA GLU A 216 20.90 7.16 -11.44
C GLU A 216 22.04 6.60 -10.58
N LEU A 217 21.71 6.08 -9.39
CA LEU A 217 22.66 5.45 -8.47
C LEU A 217 23.07 4.03 -8.91
N LYS A 218 22.47 3.50 -9.97
CA LYS A 218 22.73 2.15 -10.51
C LYS A 218 22.51 1.02 -9.49
N VAL A 219 21.56 1.19 -8.59
CA VAL A 219 21.20 0.13 -7.64
C VAL A 219 20.58 -1.03 -8.42
N PRO A 220 21.06 -2.27 -8.24
CA PRO A 220 20.46 -3.45 -8.87
C PRO A 220 19.07 -3.73 -8.30
N ILE A 221 18.11 -3.98 -9.21
CA ILE A 221 16.73 -4.35 -8.88
C ILE A 221 16.41 -5.67 -9.57
N ILE A 222 15.85 -6.62 -8.82
CA ILE A 222 15.22 -7.82 -9.38
C ILE A 222 13.72 -7.66 -9.19
N ASP A 223 13.03 -7.30 -10.25
CA ASP A 223 11.56 -7.30 -10.31
C ASP A 223 11.06 -8.77 -10.45
N THR A 224 9.81 -9.04 -10.12
CA THR A 224 9.17 -10.37 -10.20
C THR A 224 9.73 -11.46 -9.26
N LEU A 225 10.63 -11.13 -8.33
CA LEU A 225 11.14 -12.05 -7.33
C LEU A 225 10.21 -12.14 -6.12
N TYR A 226 9.63 -13.32 -5.90
CA TYR A 226 8.84 -13.64 -4.70
C TYR A 226 9.73 -14.21 -3.61
N VAL A 227 9.86 -13.53 -2.47
CA VAL A 227 10.63 -14.00 -1.32
C VAL A 227 9.78 -14.96 -0.48
N THR A 228 10.21 -16.22 -0.39
CA THR A 228 9.49 -17.25 0.34
C THR A 228 9.90 -17.37 1.81
N ARG A 229 11.16 -17.09 2.14
CA ARG A 229 11.68 -17.24 3.50
C ARG A 229 12.86 -16.32 3.77
N LEU A 230 12.92 -15.74 4.98
CA LEU A 230 14.15 -15.18 5.52
C LEU A 230 15.01 -16.31 6.10
N LEU A 231 16.29 -16.27 5.83
CA LEU A 231 17.26 -17.24 6.30
C LEU A 231 17.84 -16.79 7.62
N THR A 232 17.67 -17.59 8.66
CA THR A 232 18.17 -17.30 10.01
C THR A 232 19.07 -18.40 10.54
N ARG A 233 20.05 -18.02 11.35
CA ARG A 233 20.87 -18.91 12.16
C ARG A 233 21.01 -18.34 13.56
N ASP A 234 20.71 -19.14 14.56
CA ASP A 234 20.81 -18.74 15.98
C ASP A 234 20.09 -17.41 16.29
N GLY A 235 18.93 -17.18 15.61
CA GLY A 235 18.12 -15.96 15.75
C GLY A 235 18.66 -14.74 15.00
N VAL A 236 19.72 -14.85 14.19
CA VAL A 236 20.29 -13.78 13.36
C VAL A 236 19.93 -14.00 11.90
N VAL A 237 19.45 -12.97 11.20
CA VAL A 237 19.17 -13.07 9.75
C VAL A 237 20.46 -13.04 8.96
N PHE A 238 20.55 -13.88 7.89
CA PHE A 238 21.72 -13.92 7.00
C PHE A 238 21.35 -13.91 5.51
N GLY A 239 20.12 -13.56 5.17
CA GLY A 239 19.65 -13.46 3.79
C GLY A 239 18.22 -13.93 3.59
N ALA A 240 17.89 -14.26 2.34
CA ALA A 240 16.57 -14.71 1.94
C ALA A 240 16.62 -15.77 0.85
N TYR A 241 15.53 -16.50 0.70
CA TYR A 241 15.28 -17.44 -0.39
C TYR A 241 13.98 -17.06 -1.12
N GLY A 242 13.96 -17.27 -2.45
CA GLY A 242 12.81 -16.92 -3.25
C GLY A 242 12.86 -17.51 -4.66
N PHE A 243 11.90 -17.14 -5.48
CA PHE A 243 11.82 -17.57 -6.89
C PHE A 243 11.28 -16.44 -7.76
N ASP A 244 11.66 -16.46 -9.03
CA ASP A 244 11.04 -15.58 -10.04
C ASP A 244 9.65 -16.11 -10.40
N THR A 245 8.64 -15.23 -10.35
CA THR A 245 7.24 -15.59 -10.60
C THR A 245 6.95 -15.87 -12.07
N THR A 246 7.87 -15.54 -12.99
CA THR A 246 7.71 -15.74 -14.43
C THR A 246 8.28 -17.06 -14.93
N ASP A 247 9.48 -17.44 -14.50
CA ASP A 247 10.19 -18.61 -15.01
C ASP A 247 10.58 -19.65 -13.96
N GLY A 248 10.32 -19.35 -12.66
CA GLY A 248 10.61 -20.25 -11.55
C GLY A 248 12.08 -20.30 -11.13
N THR A 249 12.95 -19.49 -11.73
CA THR A 249 14.37 -19.41 -11.31
C THR A 249 14.46 -19.16 -9.81
N ARG A 250 15.22 -20.02 -9.10
CA ARG A 250 15.41 -19.93 -7.65
C ARG A 250 16.49 -18.91 -7.31
N TYR A 251 16.35 -18.22 -6.21
CA TYR A 251 17.33 -17.27 -5.70
C TYR A 251 17.68 -17.57 -4.26
N LEU A 252 18.95 -17.86 -4.01
CA LEU A 252 19.57 -17.87 -2.70
C LEU A 252 20.37 -16.57 -2.55
N ILE A 253 19.88 -15.65 -1.70
CA ILE A 253 20.51 -14.36 -1.50
C ILE A 253 21.07 -14.29 -0.09
N HIS A 254 22.40 -14.20 0.01
CA HIS A 254 23.07 -13.91 1.27
C HIS A 254 23.13 -12.41 1.50
N ALA A 255 22.81 -11.97 2.71
CA ALA A 255 22.85 -10.55 3.08
C ALA A 255 23.23 -10.40 4.55
N ASP A 256 24.01 -9.37 4.88
CA ASP A 256 24.38 -9.08 6.27
C ASP A 256 23.19 -8.48 7.03
N ALA A 257 22.37 -7.66 6.35
CA ALA A 257 21.12 -7.16 6.88
C ALA A 257 19.99 -7.27 5.84
N VAL A 258 18.75 -7.33 6.34
CA VAL A 258 17.52 -7.38 5.53
C VAL A 258 16.55 -6.29 5.99
N ILE A 259 16.02 -5.53 5.04
CA ILE A 259 14.99 -4.53 5.26
C ILE A 259 13.67 -5.03 4.65
N LEU A 260 12.64 -5.25 5.48
CA LEU A 260 11.30 -5.57 5.04
C LEU A 260 10.53 -4.29 4.69
N ALA A 261 10.17 -4.14 3.43
CA ALA A 261 9.38 -3.05 2.87
C ALA A 261 8.21 -3.59 2.01
N ALA A 262 7.69 -4.78 2.37
CA ALA A 262 6.77 -5.57 1.55
C ALA A 262 5.28 -5.24 1.80
N GLY A 263 4.97 -4.12 2.47
CA GLY A 263 3.61 -3.65 2.70
C GLY A 263 2.88 -4.36 3.84
N GLY A 264 1.58 -4.10 3.96
CA GLY A 264 0.71 -4.58 5.03
C GLY A 264 -0.10 -5.83 4.68
N HIS A 265 -1.37 -5.86 5.18
CA HIS A 265 -2.22 -7.05 5.06
C HIS A 265 -3.67 -6.77 4.65
N THR A 266 -3.98 -5.58 4.11
CA THR A 266 -5.36 -5.19 3.79
C THR A 266 -6.03 -6.05 2.70
N ARG A 267 -5.27 -6.89 1.98
CA ARG A 267 -5.82 -7.82 0.98
C ARG A 267 -6.58 -9.01 1.57
N ILE A 268 -6.54 -9.20 2.88
CA ILE A 268 -7.32 -10.26 3.54
C ILE A 268 -8.83 -9.93 3.66
N TRP A 269 -9.28 -8.74 3.25
CA TRP A 269 -10.70 -8.38 3.12
C TRP A 269 -11.15 -8.42 1.67
N ARG A 270 -12.44 -8.67 1.45
CA ARG A 270 -13.03 -8.72 0.10
C ARG A 270 -12.94 -7.37 -0.61
N ARG A 271 -13.35 -6.28 0.08
CA ARG A 271 -13.19 -4.91 -0.42
C ARG A 271 -11.92 -4.31 0.15
N THR A 272 -10.97 -4.03 -0.72
CA THR A 272 -9.68 -3.45 -0.36
C THR A 272 -9.17 -2.54 -1.47
N SER A 273 -8.44 -1.50 -1.09
CA SER A 273 -7.78 -0.61 -2.05
C SER A 273 -6.50 -1.21 -2.65
N SER A 274 -6.06 -2.35 -2.13
CA SER A 274 -4.88 -3.06 -2.62
C SER A 274 -5.19 -3.88 -3.87
N ARG A 275 -4.26 -3.91 -4.81
CA ARG A 275 -4.33 -4.78 -5.98
C ARG A 275 -4.25 -6.26 -5.56
N ARG A 276 -4.47 -7.17 -6.53
CA ARG A 276 -4.58 -8.61 -6.25
C ARG A 276 -3.38 -9.17 -5.46
N ASP A 277 -2.18 -8.75 -5.79
CA ASP A 277 -0.93 -9.33 -5.31
C ASP A 277 -0.18 -8.40 -4.34
N GLU A 278 -0.88 -7.43 -3.74
CA GLU A 278 -0.33 -6.46 -2.79
C GLU A 278 -0.97 -6.62 -1.42
N ASN A 279 -0.23 -6.27 -0.37
CA ASN A 279 -0.72 -6.27 1.01
C ASN A 279 -1.39 -7.59 1.43
N THR A 280 -0.82 -8.70 1.03
CA THR A 280 -1.28 -10.06 1.32
C THR A 280 -0.83 -10.58 2.69
N GLY A 281 -0.06 -9.80 3.45
CA GLY A 281 0.51 -10.21 4.73
C GLY A 281 1.94 -10.77 4.63
N ASP A 282 2.64 -10.58 3.52
CA ASP A 282 4.02 -11.09 3.33
C ASP A 282 4.95 -10.67 4.45
N SER A 283 4.89 -9.38 4.86
CA SER A 283 5.72 -8.87 5.96
C SER A 283 5.45 -9.61 7.27
N PHE A 284 4.18 -9.95 7.55
CA PHE A 284 3.81 -10.71 8.74
C PHE A 284 4.42 -12.12 8.71
N ARG A 285 4.27 -12.83 7.59
CA ARG A 285 4.81 -14.18 7.45
C ARG A 285 6.34 -14.20 7.51
N LEU A 286 7.00 -13.33 6.75
CA LEU A 286 8.47 -13.25 6.71
C LEU A 286 9.03 -12.88 8.08
N ALA A 287 8.47 -11.87 8.74
CA ALA A 287 8.90 -11.45 10.08
C ALA A 287 8.70 -12.55 11.12
N ARG A 288 7.49 -13.17 11.15
CA ARG A 288 7.19 -14.24 12.11
C ARG A 288 8.08 -15.45 11.96
N THR A 289 8.31 -15.91 10.73
CA THR A 289 9.19 -17.06 10.47
C THR A 289 10.63 -16.77 10.83
N ALA A 290 11.04 -15.51 10.86
CA ALA A 290 12.36 -15.07 11.33
C ALA A 290 12.44 -14.88 12.85
N GLY A 291 11.31 -14.94 13.58
CA GLY A 291 11.24 -14.76 15.04
C GLY A 291 10.87 -13.34 15.49
N ALA A 292 10.51 -12.43 14.57
CA ALA A 292 10.01 -11.12 14.93
C ALA A 292 8.53 -11.17 15.36
N ARG A 293 8.07 -10.16 16.08
CA ARG A 293 6.71 -10.03 16.63
C ARG A 293 5.88 -9.07 15.79
N ILE A 294 4.55 -9.14 15.92
CA ILE A 294 3.59 -8.25 15.24
C ILE A 294 2.89 -7.38 16.28
N ARG A 295 2.80 -6.08 16.05
CA ARG A 295 2.13 -5.11 16.94
C ARG A 295 0.84 -4.62 16.33
N ASP A 296 -0.24 -4.58 17.13
CA ASP A 296 -1.56 -4.01 16.82
C ASP A 296 -2.16 -4.47 15.48
N PRO A 297 -2.13 -5.78 15.13
CA PRO A 297 -2.59 -6.26 13.82
C PRO A 297 -4.09 -6.04 13.58
N GLU A 298 -4.89 -5.82 14.64
CA GLU A 298 -6.32 -5.52 14.56
C GLU A 298 -6.62 -4.10 14.08
N LEU A 299 -5.62 -3.21 14.10
CA LEU A 299 -5.77 -1.81 13.72
C LEU A 299 -5.58 -1.66 12.20
N VAL A 300 -6.70 -1.61 11.49
CA VAL A 300 -6.76 -1.43 10.04
C VAL A 300 -7.71 -0.30 9.71
N GLN A 301 -7.25 0.67 8.94
CA GLN A 301 -8.07 1.79 8.48
C GLN A 301 -8.96 1.36 7.32
N PHE A 302 -10.27 1.51 7.49
CA PHE A 302 -11.24 1.43 6.39
C PHE A 302 -11.47 2.82 5.80
N HIS A 303 -11.19 2.94 4.50
CA HIS A 303 -11.47 4.19 3.78
C HIS A 303 -12.94 4.23 3.36
N PRO A 304 -13.65 5.35 3.54
CA PRO A 304 -15.07 5.40 3.24
C PRO A 304 -15.39 5.29 1.74
N SER A 305 -14.54 5.74 0.85
CA SER A 305 -14.89 5.96 -0.55
C SER A 305 -14.30 4.88 -1.49
N GLY A 306 -14.52 3.59 -1.20
CA GLY A 306 -14.17 2.51 -2.14
C GLY A 306 -15.30 2.20 -3.12
N LEU A 307 -14.98 2.00 -4.40
CA LEU A 307 -15.95 1.57 -5.42
C LEU A 307 -16.54 0.19 -5.08
N ILE A 308 -17.79 -0.03 -5.43
CA ILE A 308 -18.45 -1.33 -5.26
C ILE A 308 -18.41 -2.13 -6.56
N GLU A 309 -18.74 -1.50 -7.67
CA GLU A 309 -18.80 -2.07 -9.01
C GLU A 309 -17.78 -1.42 -9.96
N PRO A 310 -17.35 -2.11 -11.03
CA PRO A 310 -17.51 -3.55 -11.24
C PRO A 310 -16.64 -4.38 -10.27
N GLU A 311 -16.94 -5.68 -10.10
CA GLU A 311 -16.25 -6.55 -9.12
C GLU A 311 -14.72 -6.52 -9.24
N ASN A 312 -14.19 -6.44 -10.46
CA ASN A 312 -12.74 -6.38 -10.71
C ASN A 312 -12.10 -5.03 -10.31
N ALA A 313 -12.90 -3.98 -10.11
CA ALA A 313 -12.50 -2.66 -9.63
C ALA A 313 -12.99 -2.37 -8.20
N ALA A 314 -13.72 -3.32 -7.58
CA ALA A 314 -14.23 -3.16 -6.22
C ALA A 314 -13.09 -2.87 -5.23
N GLY A 315 -13.28 -1.81 -4.41
CA GLY A 315 -12.27 -1.32 -3.48
C GLY A 315 -11.34 -0.24 -4.06
N THR A 316 -11.36 0.02 -5.37
CA THR A 316 -10.63 1.17 -5.95
C THR A 316 -11.09 2.46 -5.28
N LEU A 317 -10.14 3.26 -4.82
CA LEU A 317 -10.49 4.47 -4.05
C LEU A 317 -10.91 5.63 -4.93
N VAL A 318 -12.02 6.23 -4.58
CA VAL A 318 -12.33 7.61 -4.93
C VAL A 318 -11.59 8.52 -3.94
N SER A 319 -10.74 9.40 -4.45
CA SER A 319 -9.90 10.28 -3.63
C SER A 319 -10.74 11.10 -2.65
N GLU A 320 -10.23 11.28 -1.43
CA GLU A 320 -10.81 12.17 -0.41
C GLU A 320 -11.01 13.60 -0.93
N ALA A 321 -10.25 13.99 -1.95
CA ALA A 321 -10.44 15.27 -2.63
C ALA A 321 -11.87 15.46 -3.15
N ALA A 322 -12.61 14.40 -3.51
CA ALA A 322 -14.00 14.51 -3.93
C ALA A 322 -14.90 15.07 -2.81
N ARG A 323 -14.70 14.60 -1.56
CA ARG A 323 -15.39 15.16 -0.39
C ARG A 323 -14.89 16.57 -0.06
N GLY A 324 -13.57 16.79 -0.17
CA GLY A 324 -12.94 18.08 0.06
C GLY A 324 -13.40 19.19 -0.90
N GLU A 325 -13.73 18.86 -2.14
CA GLU A 325 -14.27 19.80 -3.14
C GLU A 325 -15.79 20.01 -2.98
N GLY A 326 -16.44 19.38 -1.99
CA GLY A 326 -17.84 19.57 -1.67
C GLY A 326 -18.75 18.40 -2.02
N GLY A 327 -18.20 17.22 -2.26
CA GLY A 327 -19.00 16.01 -2.48
C GLY A 327 -19.86 15.67 -1.26
N VAL A 328 -21.13 15.29 -1.48
CA VAL A 328 -22.14 15.01 -0.47
C VAL A 328 -22.39 13.51 -0.38
N LEU A 329 -22.44 12.98 0.85
CA LEU A 329 -22.77 11.59 1.12
C LEU A 329 -24.27 11.41 1.34
N ARG A 330 -24.88 10.52 0.55
CA ARG A 330 -26.31 10.19 0.65
C ARG A 330 -26.51 8.68 0.79
N ASN A 331 -27.44 8.28 1.65
CA ASN A 331 -27.86 6.88 1.74
C ASN A 331 -28.77 6.48 0.55
N GLY A 332 -29.22 5.23 0.51
CA GLY A 332 -30.13 4.72 -0.53
C GLY A 332 -31.49 5.41 -0.57
N LEU A 333 -31.89 6.12 0.49
CA LEU A 333 -33.10 6.92 0.57
C LEU A 333 -32.90 8.37 0.10
N GLY A 334 -31.67 8.75 -0.31
CA GLY A 334 -31.31 10.11 -0.73
C GLY A 334 -31.00 11.08 0.42
N GLU A 335 -31.02 10.65 1.67
CA GLU A 335 -30.75 11.49 2.84
C GLU A 335 -29.25 11.76 2.98
N ARG A 336 -28.87 13.00 3.29
CA ARG A 336 -27.50 13.39 3.66
C ARG A 336 -27.23 12.94 5.10
N PHE A 337 -26.84 11.70 5.29
CA PHE A 337 -26.81 11.05 6.59
C PHE A 337 -25.71 11.57 7.55
N MET A 338 -24.63 12.16 7.05
CA MET A 338 -23.57 12.72 7.92
C MET A 338 -24.06 13.79 8.89
N GLN A 339 -25.19 14.43 8.60
CA GLN A 339 -25.86 15.35 9.55
C GLN A 339 -26.25 14.69 10.88
N ARG A 340 -26.45 13.35 10.89
CA ARG A 340 -26.78 12.58 12.12
C ARG A 340 -25.54 12.13 12.89
N TYR A 341 -24.41 11.94 12.19
CA TYR A 341 -23.21 11.33 12.78
C TYR A 341 -22.12 12.33 13.16
N ASP A 342 -21.99 13.42 12.40
CA ASP A 342 -21.05 14.52 12.67
C ASP A 342 -21.60 15.81 12.03
N PRO A 343 -22.52 16.51 12.70
CA PRO A 343 -23.16 17.71 12.15
C PRO A 343 -22.19 18.87 11.92
N ASP A 344 -21.08 18.92 12.67
CA ASP A 344 -20.10 20.00 12.60
C ASP A 344 -19.17 19.87 11.40
N ARG A 345 -18.71 18.66 11.10
CA ARG A 345 -17.73 18.39 10.04
C ARG A 345 -18.34 17.78 8.79
N LEU A 346 -19.50 17.15 8.91
CA LEU A 346 -20.20 16.47 7.81
C LEU A 346 -19.25 15.49 7.07
N GLU A 347 -19.17 15.59 5.75
CA GLU A 347 -18.34 14.77 4.88
C GLU A 347 -16.83 14.97 5.09
N LEU A 348 -16.41 16.02 5.81
CA LEU A 348 -15.03 16.31 6.20
C LEU A 348 -14.67 15.72 7.58
N SER A 349 -15.54 14.90 8.17
CA SER A 349 -15.22 14.11 9.35
C SER A 349 -14.08 13.13 9.10
N THR A 350 -13.52 12.57 10.17
CA THR A 350 -12.40 11.60 10.08
C THR A 350 -12.81 10.33 9.35
N ARG A 351 -11.84 9.61 8.77
CA ARG A 351 -12.12 8.44 7.92
C ARG A 351 -12.84 7.32 8.66
N ASP A 352 -12.44 7.07 9.91
CA ASP A 352 -13.05 6.08 10.80
C ASP A 352 -14.53 6.41 11.06
N ARG A 353 -14.85 7.66 11.39
CA ARG A 353 -16.23 8.11 11.63
C ARG A 353 -17.09 8.03 10.37
N VAL A 354 -16.59 8.47 9.22
CA VAL A 354 -17.34 8.38 7.96
C VAL A 354 -17.57 6.92 7.58
N ALA A 355 -16.55 6.06 7.65
CA ALA A 355 -16.68 4.63 7.34
C ALA A 355 -17.66 3.93 8.29
N LEU A 356 -17.65 4.27 9.58
CA LEU A 356 -18.60 3.75 10.56
C LEU A 356 -20.04 4.22 10.27
N ALA A 357 -20.23 5.50 9.90
CA ALA A 357 -21.53 6.04 9.52
C ALA A 357 -22.10 5.33 8.28
N GLU A 358 -21.30 5.16 7.23
CA GLU A 358 -21.67 4.40 6.02
C GLU A 358 -22.05 2.96 6.35
N TYR A 359 -21.22 2.27 7.13
CA TYR A 359 -21.51 0.90 7.58
C TYR A 359 -22.83 0.83 8.32
N THR A 360 -23.10 1.79 9.22
CA THR A 360 -24.34 1.85 10.01
C THR A 360 -25.57 2.07 9.12
N GLU A 361 -25.48 2.96 8.12
CA GLU A 361 -26.57 3.16 7.14
C GLU A 361 -26.86 1.90 6.33
N ILE A 362 -25.79 1.23 5.84
CA ILE A 362 -25.91 -0.01 5.07
C ILE A 362 -26.54 -1.12 5.91
N LYS A 363 -26.07 -1.33 7.14
CA LYS A 363 -26.59 -2.37 8.05
C LYS A 363 -28.02 -2.10 8.52
N ALA A 364 -28.41 -0.84 8.62
CA ALA A 364 -29.79 -0.45 8.95
C ALA A 364 -30.78 -0.57 7.75
N GLY A 365 -30.33 -1.13 6.62
CA GLY A 365 -31.16 -1.30 5.42
C GLY A 365 -31.42 0.00 4.65
N ARG A 366 -30.66 1.06 4.94
CA ARG A 366 -30.74 2.34 4.22
C ARG A 366 -29.60 2.50 3.18
N GLY A 367 -28.88 1.41 2.88
CA GLY A 367 -27.90 1.37 1.81
C GLY A 367 -28.54 1.34 0.41
N THR A 368 -27.68 1.42 -0.61
CA THR A 368 -28.05 1.22 -2.02
C THR A 368 -28.34 -0.26 -2.30
N ALA A 369 -28.83 -0.56 -3.50
CA ALA A 369 -29.13 -1.92 -3.91
C ALA A 369 -27.92 -2.88 -3.91
N HIS A 370 -26.71 -2.34 -4.14
CA HIS A 370 -25.46 -3.13 -4.12
C HIS A 370 -24.74 -3.08 -2.75
N GLY A 371 -25.38 -2.52 -1.72
CA GLY A 371 -24.84 -2.47 -0.35
C GLY A 371 -23.79 -1.39 -0.15
N GLY A 372 -24.05 -0.20 -0.65
CA GLY A 372 -23.24 1.01 -0.48
C GLY A 372 -24.02 2.24 -0.10
N VAL A 373 -23.40 3.40 -0.34
CA VAL A 373 -23.97 4.74 -0.25
C VAL A 373 -23.55 5.55 -1.48
N TRP A 374 -24.16 6.71 -1.68
CA TRP A 374 -23.84 7.61 -2.79
C TRP A 374 -22.88 8.71 -2.37
N LEU A 375 -21.79 8.91 -3.11
CA LEU A 375 -20.96 10.11 -3.09
C LEU A 375 -21.34 10.95 -4.31
N ASP A 376 -21.98 12.08 -4.07
CA ASP A 376 -22.51 12.96 -5.10
C ASP A 376 -21.68 14.23 -5.25
N VAL A 377 -21.06 14.41 -6.40
CA VAL A 377 -20.34 15.63 -6.82
C VAL A 377 -21.04 16.32 -8.00
N SER A 378 -22.16 15.77 -8.50
CA SER A 378 -22.84 16.23 -9.72
C SER A 378 -23.46 17.63 -9.60
N HIS A 379 -23.66 18.11 -8.37
CA HIS A 379 -24.14 19.48 -8.08
C HIS A 379 -23.04 20.54 -8.28
N LEU A 380 -21.77 20.15 -8.40
CA LEU A 380 -20.65 21.05 -8.64
C LEU A 380 -20.58 21.44 -10.13
N PRO A 381 -20.08 22.66 -10.45
CA PRO A 381 -19.86 23.03 -11.84
C PRO A 381 -18.93 22.03 -12.56
N ARG A 382 -19.31 21.58 -13.76
CA ARG A 382 -18.52 20.62 -14.56
C ARG A 382 -17.04 21.02 -14.68
N GLN A 383 -16.75 22.31 -14.92
CA GLN A 383 -15.38 22.80 -15.00
C GLN A 383 -14.59 22.63 -13.70
N THR A 384 -15.24 22.73 -12.55
CA THR A 384 -14.62 22.51 -11.25
C THR A 384 -14.21 21.04 -11.11
N ILE A 385 -15.11 20.11 -11.44
CA ILE A 385 -14.83 18.66 -11.39
C ILE A 385 -13.64 18.32 -12.32
N LEU A 386 -13.69 18.73 -13.58
CA LEU A 386 -12.64 18.42 -14.55
C LEU A 386 -11.27 19.02 -14.19
N ARG A 387 -11.24 20.17 -13.51
CA ARG A 387 -10.01 20.83 -13.08
C ARG A 387 -9.46 20.31 -11.75
N ARG A 388 -10.34 20.03 -10.78
CA ARG A 388 -9.96 19.70 -9.41
C ARG A 388 -9.89 18.18 -9.14
N LEU A 389 -10.63 17.39 -9.92
CA LEU A 389 -10.76 15.95 -9.77
C LEU A 389 -10.48 15.20 -11.10
N PRO A 390 -9.46 15.58 -11.88
CA PRO A 390 -9.25 15.02 -13.22
C PRO A 390 -9.02 13.51 -13.20
N ARG A 391 -8.24 13.00 -12.24
CA ARG A 391 -7.97 11.57 -12.10
C ARG A 391 -9.22 10.81 -11.67
N VAL A 392 -9.98 11.33 -10.71
CA VAL A 392 -11.25 10.70 -10.28
C VAL A 392 -12.21 10.59 -11.46
N TYR A 393 -12.39 11.69 -12.22
CA TYR A 393 -13.23 11.71 -13.42
C TYR A 393 -12.78 10.66 -14.45
N GLN A 394 -11.49 10.67 -14.81
CA GLN A 394 -10.95 9.76 -15.80
C GLN A 394 -11.04 8.29 -15.36
N THR A 395 -10.69 8.01 -14.10
CA THR A 395 -10.75 6.64 -13.55
C THR A 395 -12.16 6.07 -13.60
N LEU A 396 -13.18 6.85 -13.23
CA LEU A 396 -14.57 6.38 -13.24
C LEU A 396 -15.13 6.26 -14.65
N LEU A 397 -14.73 7.15 -15.55
CA LEU A 397 -15.09 7.03 -16.95
C LEU A 397 -14.50 5.75 -17.57
N GLU A 398 -13.25 5.41 -17.26
CA GLU A 398 -12.58 4.20 -17.75
C GLU A 398 -13.11 2.90 -17.12
N LEU A 399 -13.34 2.89 -15.81
CA LEU A 399 -13.77 1.67 -15.10
C LEU A 399 -15.26 1.38 -15.20
N GLN A 400 -16.10 2.41 -15.24
CA GLN A 400 -17.55 2.30 -15.12
C GLN A 400 -18.31 2.99 -16.26
N MET A 401 -17.63 3.69 -17.17
CA MET A 401 -18.25 4.63 -18.14
C MET A 401 -19.14 5.68 -17.43
N LEU A 402 -18.79 6.06 -16.19
CA LEU A 402 -19.56 6.94 -15.34
C LEU A 402 -19.11 8.40 -15.50
N ASP A 403 -19.99 9.27 -15.97
CA ASP A 403 -19.78 10.73 -15.94
C ASP A 403 -20.23 11.29 -14.59
N ILE A 404 -19.28 11.49 -13.67
CA ILE A 404 -19.54 12.01 -12.32
C ILE A 404 -20.03 13.46 -12.30
N THR A 405 -20.01 14.14 -13.44
CA THR A 405 -20.59 15.50 -13.53
C THR A 405 -22.12 15.48 -13.59
N THR A 406 -22.72 14.31 -13.77
CA THR A 406 -24.18 14.13 -13.88
C THR A 406 -24.72 13.00 -13.02
N THR A 407 -23.86 12.09 -12.54
CA THR A 407 -24.28 10.87 -11.85
C THR A 407 -23.46 10.67 -10.58
N PRO A 408 -24.07 10.35 -9.43
CA PRO A 408 -23.38 10.06 -8.20
C PRO A 408 -22.60 8.74 -8.28
N ILE A 409 -21.58 8.59 -7.44
CA ILE A 409 -20.68 7.44 -7.38
C ILE A 409 -21.16 6.52 -6.25
N GLU A 410 -21.31 5.23 -6.52
CA GLU A 410 -21.64 4.25 -5.49
C GLU A 410 -20.37 3.77 -4.78
N ILE A 411 -20.32 3.94 -3.46
CA ILE A 411 -19.14 3.67 -2.62
C ILE A 411 -19.52 2.88 -1.37
N ALA A 412 -18.51 2.24 -0.76
CA ALA A 412 -18.63 1.59 0.55
C ALA A 412 -17.29 1.59 1.28
N PRO A 413 -17.30 1.35 2.61
CA PRO A 413 -16.09 1.17 3.40
C PRO A 413 -15.19 0.07 2.82
N THR A 414 -13.90 0.36 2.72
CA THR A 414 -12.90 -0.46 2.03
C THR A 414 -11.63 -0.53 2.88
N ALA A 415 -11.10 -1.74 3.14
CA ALA A 415 -9.83 -1.92 3.83
C ALA A 415 -8.70 -1.22 3.04
N HIS A 416 -7.99 -0.30 3.70
CA HIS A 416 -7.13 0.63 2.99
C HIS A 416 -5.69 0.65 3.47
N TYR A 417 -5.46 0.65 4.79
CA TYR A 417 -4.12 0.80 5.35
C TYR A 417 -3.97 0.01 6.65
N SER A 418 -2.87 -0.74 6.75
CA SER A 418 -2.47 -1.45 7.96
C SER A 418 -1.75 -0.48 8.88
N MET A 419 -2.32 -0.19 10.05
CA MET A 419 -1.69 0.68 11.05
C MET A 419 -0.83 -0.12 12.01
N GLY A 420 -1.20 -1.36 12.28
CA GLY A 420 -0.34 -2.37 12.88
C GLY A 420 0.58 -3.03 11.85
N GLY A 421 1.59 -3.75 12.33
CA GLY A 421 2.60 -4.39 11.49
C GLY A 421 3.71 -5.03 12.32
N VAL A 422 4.85 -5.26 11.69
CA VAL A 422 6.03 -5.79 12.39
C VAL A 422 6.41 -4.84 13.54
N TRP A 423 6.62 -5.42 14.73
CA TRP A 423 7.11 -4.67 15.89
C TRP A 423 8.51 -4.15 15.62
N VAL A 424 8.73 -2.86 15.85
CA VAL A 424 10.02 -2.19 15.62
C VAL A 424 10.34 -1.22 16.77
N ARG A 425 11.62 -0.97 16.97
CA ARG A 425 12.10 0.09 17.85
C ARG A 425 11.95 1.46 17.18
N PRO A 426 11.63 2.52 17.90
CA PRO A 426 11.46 3.86 17.33
C PRO A 426 12.72 4.42 16.66
N GLU A 427 13.91 4.15 17.20
CA GLU A 427 15.14 4.82 16.81
C GLU A 427 15.66 4.38 15.44
N ASP A 428 15.53 3.09 15.11
CA ASP A 428 16.16 2.47 13.94
C ASP A 428 15.27 1.47 13.19
N HIS A 429 14.02 1.25 13.64
CA HIS A 429 13.12 0.24 13.13
C HIS A 429 13.68 -1.19 13.08
N GLY A 430 14.60 -1.51 13.97
CA GLY A 430 15.04 -2.89 14.21
C GLY A 430 13.95 -3.72 14.88
N THR A 431 13.76 -4.95 14.42
CA THR A 431 12.63 -5.84 14.82
C THR A 431 12.88 -6.66 16.08
N GLY A 432 14.04 -6.51 16.72
CA GLY A 432 14.52 -7.41 17.78
C GLY A 432 15.25 -8.65 17.26
N VAL A 433 15.12 -8.98 15.98
CA VAL A 433 15.95 -9.97 15.28
C VAL A 433 17.18 -9.25 14.72
N PRO A 434 18.41 -9.59 15.15
CA PRO A 434 19.61 -8.93 14.67
C PRO A 434 19.73 -8.98 13.14
N GLY A 435 20.01 -7.80 12.53
CA GLY A 435 20.12 -7.63 11.09
C GLY A 435 18.79 -7.54 10.36
N LEU A 436 17.62 -7.60 11.06
CA LEU A 436 16.29 -7.48 10.46
C LEU A 436 15.61 -6.17 10.84
N TYR A 437 15.18 -5.42 9.83
CA TYR A 437 14.48 -4.14 9.94
C TYR A 437 13.15 -4.19 9.19
N ALA A 438 12.18 -3.32 9.56
CA ALA A 438 10.92 -3.17 8.82
C ALA A 438 10.55 -1.70 8.65
N ILE A 439 10.02 -1.31 7.48
CA ILE A 439 9.71 0.08 7.14
C ILE A 439 8.41 0.24 6.34
N GLY A 440 7.82 1.43 6.43
CA GLY A 440 6.56 1.77 5.76
C GLY A 440 5.41 0.93 6.30
N GLU A 441 4.43 0.60 5.47
CA GLU A 441 3.23 -0.15 5.88
C GLU A 441 3.53 -1.57 6.41
N ALA A 442 4.78 -2.05 6.30
CA ALA A 442 5.22 -3.30 6.93
C ALA A 442 5.50 -3.14 8.43
N ALA A 443 5.83 -1.93 8.89
CA ALA A 443 6.16 -1.61 10.28
C ALA A 443 4.93 -1.09 11.04
N SER A 444 5.04 -1.04 12.36
CA SER A 444 4.03 -0.49 13.27
C SER A 444 4.59 0.67 14.10
N GLY A 445 3.72 1.35 14.83
CA GLY A 445 4.09 2.32 15.85
C GLY A 445 3.75 3.78 15.54
N LEU A 446 3.67 4.19 14.27
CA LEU A 446 3.40 5.60 13.92
C LEU A 446 1.93 5.99 14.11
N HIS A 447 1.00 5.15 13.65
CA HIS A 447 -0.36 5.56 13.33
C HIS A 447 -1.38 5.34 14.45
N GLY A 448 -1.08 4.51 15.43
CA GLY A 448 -2.05 4.15 16.48
C GLY A 448 -3.34 3.57 15.92
N ALA A 449 -4.48 3.95 16.49
CA ALA A 449 -5.78 3.38 16.13
C ALA A 449 -6.44 4.00 14.90
N ASN A 450 -5.94 5.14 14.39
CA ASN A 450 -6.38 5.76 13.14
C ASN A 450 -5.25 6.61 12.54
N ARG A 451 -5.05 6.53 11.24
CA ARG A 451 -3.94 7.20 10.54
C ARG A 451 -4.33 8.60 10.07
N LEU A 452 -3.57 9.59 10.46
CA LEU A 452 -3.68 10.94 9.90
C LEU A 452 -3.38 10.92 8.39
N GLY A 453 -4.29 11.48 7.59
CA GLY A 453 -4.15 11.52 6.13
C GLY A 453 -2.83 12.18 5.70
N GLY A 454 -2.08 11.56 4.77
CA GLY A 454 -0.78 12.05 4.29
C GLY A 454 0.45 11.54 5.06
N ASN A 455 0.30 11.02 6.28
CA ASN A 455 1.42 10.51 7.08
C ASN A 455 2.05 9.23 6.51
N SER A 456 1.28 8.38 5.82
CA SER A 456 1.84 7.16 5.21
C SER A 456 2.95 7.45 4.20
N LEU A 457 2.88 8.58 3.47
CA LEU A 457 3.88 8.91 2.47
C LEU A 457 5.14 9.54 3.09
N ILE A 458 5.00 10.32 4.16
CA ILE A 458 6.20 10.88 4.81
C ILE A 458 6.96 9.83 5.64
N GLU A 459 6.27 8.87 6.22
CA GLU A 459 6.89 7.73 6.90
C GLU A 459 7.86 6.97 5.99
N LEU A 460 7.47 6.74 4.70
CA LEU A 460 8.32 6.08 3.71
C LEU A 460 9.68 6.75 3.57
N LEU A 461 9.70 8.09 3.56
CA LEU A 461 10.91 8.87 3.33
C LEU A 461 11.78 8.95 4.57
N VAL A 462 11.16 9.20 5.72
CA VAL A 462 11.90 9.38 6.98
C VAL A 462 12.55 8.06 7.39
N TYR A 463 11.76 7.00 7.54
CA TYR A 463 12.32 5.71 7.96
C TYR A 463 13.08 5.00 6.84
N GLY A 464 12.78 5.23 5.57
CA GLY A 464 13.64 4.75 4.48
C GLY A 464 15.08 5.30 4.62
N ARG A 465 15.25 6.56 5.02
CA ARG A 465 16.54 7.15 5.29
C ARG A 465 17.20 6.58 6.54
N ILE A 466 16.49 6.61 7.67
CA ILE A 466 17.03 6.20 8.98
C ILE A 466 17.45 4.73 8.97
N VAL A 467 16.60 3.86 8.44
CA VAL A 467 16.87 2.42 8.38
C VAL A 467 17.98 2.09 7.36
N GLY A 468 18.07 2.86 6.27
CA GLY A 468 19.21 2.75 5.36
C GLY A 468 20.54 3.01 6.08
N ASP A 469 20.61 4.05 6.91
CA ASP A 469 21.79 4.35 7.73
C ASP A 469 22.05 3.26 8.79
N ALA A 470 21.00 2.78 9.47
CA ALA A 470 21.13 1.77 10.51
C ALA A 470 21.60 0.42 9.96
N ALA A 471 21.02 -0.03 8.82
CA ALA A 471 21.41 -1.26 8.17
C ALA A 471 22.84 -1.20 7.60
N ALA A 472 23.24 -0.05 7.05
CA ALA A 472 24.62 0.17 6.61
C ALA A 472 25.62 0.07 7.78
N ALA A 473 25.30 0.71 8.90
CA ALA A 473 26.14 0.67 10.11
C ALA A 473 26.24 -0.75 10.69
N TYR A 474 25.11 -1.48 10.72
CA TYR A 474 25.06 -2.87 11.17
C TYR A 474 25.96 -3.77 10.29
N SER A 475 25.79 -3.72 8.96
CA SER A 475 26.60 -4.52 8.02
C SER A 475 28.10 -4.18 8.13
N ALA A 476 28.46 -2.90 8.22
CA ALA A 476 29.85 -2.48 8.36
C ALA A 476 30.49 -2.91 9.69
N GLY A 477 29.69 -3.17 10.73
CA GLY A 477 30.15 -3.62 12.05
C GLY A 477 30.26 -5.14 12.20
N LEU A 478 29.91 -5.92 11.17
CA LEU A 478 30.00 -7.38 11.22
C LEU A 478 31.39 -7.90 10.82
N ASP A 479 32.03 -8.65 11.71
CA ASP A 479 33.28 -9.36 11.38
C ASP A 479 33.01 -10.58 10.49
N ALA A 480 31.91 -11.32 10.74
CA ALA A 480 31.49 -12.48 9.98
C ALA A 480 30.00 -12.74 10.11
N GLN A 481 29.38 -13.17 9.02
CA GLN A 481 27.96 -13.57 8.97
C GLN A 481 27.83 -15.08 9.14
N PRO A 482 27.26 -15.60 10.24
CA PRO A 482 27.01 -17.02 10.40
C PRO A 482 25.91 -17.47 9.44
N ARG A 483 26.13 -18.57 8.73
CA ARG A 483 25.21 -19.13 7.74
C ARG A 483 24.82 -20.56 8.11
N SER A 484 23.61 -20.99 7.73
CA SER A 484 23.09 -22.33 7.99
C SER A 484 22.69 -23.04 6.70
N ALA A 485 23.40 -24.10 6.36
CA ALA A 485 23.03 -24.96 5.23
C ALA A 485 21.64 -25.62 5.47
N ALA A 486 21.32 -25.95 6.72
CA ALA A 486 20.02 -26.53 7.07
C ALA A 486 18.86 -25.54 6.84
N ALA A 487 19.03 -24.24 7.18
CA ALA A 487 18.03 -23.22 6.89
C ALA A 487 17.81 -23.05 5.38
N VAL A 488 18.88 -23.09 4.58
CA VAL A 488 18.79 -23.04 3.12
C VAL A 488 18.08 -24.28 2.57
N ALA A 489 18.40 -25.48 3.08
CA ALA A 489 17.71 -26.71 2.67
C ALA A 489 16.22 -26.64 2.99
N ALA A 490 15.85 -26.24 4.21
CA ALA A 490 14.45 -26.08 4.60
C ALA A 490 13.68 -25.08 3.71
N ALA A 491 14.31 -23.99 3.28
CA ALA A 491 13.70 -23.01 2.37
C ALA A 491 13.47 -23.60 0.96
N ARG A 492 14.39 -24.43 0.46
CA ARG A 492 14.23 -25.18 -0.80
C ARG A 492 13.11 -26.20 -0.70
N ASP A 493 13.13 -27.01 0.36
CA ASP A 493 12.16 -28.07 0.59
C ASP A 493 10.72 -27.50 0.68
N GLU A 494 10.54 -26.34 1.29
CA GLU A 494 9.22 -25.67 1.37
C GLU A 494 8.67 -25.34 -0.03
N VAL A 495 9.51 -24.84 -0.92
CA VAL A 495 9.11 -24.53 -2.30
C VAL A 495 8.88 -25.81 -3.11
N ASP A 496 9.76 -26.82 -2.96
CA ASP A 496 9.64 -28.10 -3.66
C ASP A 496 8.39 -28.88 -3.21
N GLN A 497 8.04 -28.85 -1.93
CA GLN A 497 6.82 -29.45 -1.39
C GLN A 497 5.56 -28.83 -1.97
N LEU A 498 5.49 -27.48 -2.05
CA LEU A 498 4.35 -26.81 -2.66
C LEU A 498 4.24 -27.11 -4.15
N LEU A 499 5.35 -27.12 -4.89
CA LEU A 499 5.33 -27.48 -6.31
C LEU A 499 4.95 -28.94 -6.60
N ALA A 500 5.17 -29.83 -5.64
CA ALA A 500 4.77 -31.22 -5.72
C ALA A 500 3.34 -31.47 -5.20
N ALA A 501 2.69 -30.44 -4.65
CA ALA A 501 1.35 -30.57 -4.09
C ALA A 501 0.30 -30.64 -5.22
N ASP A 502 -0.51 -31.71 -5.22
CA ASP A 502 -1.56 -32.01 -6.22
C ASP A 502 -2.86 -32.38 -5.47
N GLY A 503 -3.21 -31.55 -4.47
CA GLY A 503 -4.43 -31.73 -3.68
C GLY A 503 -5.68 -31.22 -4.41
N PRO A 504 -6.89 -31.55 -3.91
CA PRO A 504 -8.17 -31.15 -4.53
C PRO A 504 -8.53 -29.68 -4.28
N GLU A 505 -7.90 -29.03 -3.29
CA GLU A 505 -8.22 -27.65 -2.94
C GLU A 505 -7.49 -26.66 -3.84
N THR A 506 -8.18 -25.63 -4.28
CA THR A 506 -7.56 -24.56 -5.07
C THR A 506 -7.16 -23.39 -4.19
N VAL A 507 -5.93 -22.92 -4.36
CA VAL A 507 -5.39 -21.78 -3.62
C VAL A 507 -6.33 -20.56 -3.68
N ARG A 508 -6.90 -20.28 -4.85
CA ARG A 508 -7.80 -19.13 -5.04
C ARG A 508 -9.13 -19.25 -4.29
N ALA A 509 -9.66 -20.46 -4.15
CA ALA A 509 -10.88 -20.69 -3.37
C ALA A 509 -10.62 -20.42 -1.89
N LEU A 510 -9.50 -20.91 -1.35
CA LEU A 510 -9.13 -20.67 0.05
C LEU A 510 -8.79 -19.19 0.32
N GLN A 511 -8.09 -18.51 -0.58
CA GLN A 511 -7.89 -17.06 -0.49
C GLN A 511 -9.23 -16.29 -0.48
N ARG A 512 -10.22 -16.73 -1.25
CA ARG A 512 -11.56 -16.16 -1.23
C ARG A 512 -12.22 -16.41 0.12
N ALA A 513 -12.15 -17.64 0.64
CA ALA A 513 -12.69 -18.00 1.94
C ALA A 513 -12.10 -17.14 3.08
N VAL A 514 -10.78 -16.89 3.09
CA VAL A 514 -10.15 -15.96 4.03
C VAL A 514 -10.77 -14.56 3.92
N ARG A 515 -10.89 -14.03 2.71
CA ARG A 515 -11.46 -12.69 2.50
C ARG A 515 -12.92 -12.59 2.94
N ASP A 516 -13.70 -13.63 2.70
CA ASP A 516 -15.10 -13.70 3.10
C ASP A 516 -15.21 -13.73 4.62
N THR A 517 -14.43 -14.58 5.29
CA THR A 517 -14.34 -14.68 6.76
C THR A 517 -13.97 -13.34 7.38
N MET A 518 -12.91 -12.70 6.90
CA MET A 518 -12.46 -11.41 7.45
C MET A 518 -13.47 -10.28 7.20
N THR A 519 -14.16 -10.29 6.07
CA THR A 519 -15.19 -9.28 5.76
C THR A 519 -16.42 -9.45 6.66
N GLU A 520 -16.83 -10.68 6.93
CA GLU A 520 -18.00 -11.01 7.74
C GLU A 520 -17.74 -10.80 9.23
N HIS A 521 -16.60 -11.27 9.75
CA HIS A 521 -16.35 -11.41 11.18
C HIS A 521 -15.37 -10.36 11.75
N ALA A 522 -14.51 -9.77 10.95
CA ALA A 522 -13.50 -8.80 11.36
C ALA A 522 -13.51 -7.52 10.50
N GLY A 523 -14.70 -7.06 10.11
CA GLY A 523 -14.92 -5.86 9.29
C GLY A 523 -14.84 -4.55 10.07
N VAL A 524 -15.63 -3.55 9.62
CA VAL A 524 -15.69 -2.21 10.24
C VAL A 524 -16.20 -2.25 11.66
N VAL A 525 -17.22 -3.08 11.93
CA VAL A 525 -17.78 -3.33 13.29
C VAL A 525 -17.65 -4.81 13.59
N ARG A 526 -17.25 -5.13 14.79
CA ARG A 526 -16.89 -6.46 15.29
C ARG A 526 -17.62 -6.74 16.60
N ASP A 527 -17.79 -8.02 16.93
CA ASP A 527 -18.21 -8.47 18.26
C ASP A 527 -17.52 -9.80 18.60
N GLU A 528 -17.52 -10.18 19.86
CA GLU A 528 -16.81 -11.37 20.35
C GLU A 528 -17.31 -12.65 19.71
N ALA A 529 -18.63 -12.78 19.49
CA ALA A 529 -19.22 -13.98 18.91
C ALA A 529 -18.78 -14.13 17.44
N GLY A 530 -18.86 -13.05 16.66
CA GLY A 530 -18.40 -13.02 15.27
C GLY A 530 -16.90 -13.28 15.16
N LEU A 531 -16.06 -12.63 15.99
CA LEU A 531 -14.61 -12.85 15.99
C LEU A 531 -14.24 -14.30 16.31
N LYS A 532 -14.90 -14.95 17.27
CA LYS A 532 -14.67 -16.37 17.58
C LYS A 532 -15.08 -17.30 16.44
N ALA A 533 -16.26 -17.06 15.84
CA ALA A 533 -16.69 -17.80 14.65
C ALA A 533 -15.73 -17.61 13.47
N GLY A 534 -15.19 -16.39 13.31
CA GLY A 534 -14.15 -16.10 12.32
C GLY A 534 -12.88 -16.89 12.56
N LEU A 535 -12.44 -17.03 13.82
CA LEU A 535 -11.26 -17.81 14.19
C LEU A 535 -11.44 -19.31 13.89
N GLU A 536 -12.58 -19.89 14.26
CA GLU A 536 -12.93 -21.28 13.96
C GLU A 536 -12.90 -21.53 12.42
N ARG A 537 -13.45 -20.59 11.64
CA ARG A 537 -13.43 -20.71 10.19
C ARG A 537 -12.02 -20.57 9.59
N LEU A 538 -11.15 -19.75 10.20
CA LEU A 538 -9.73 -19.69 9.81
C LEU A 538 -9.02 -21.00 10.11
N ASP A 539 -9.35 -21.71 11.21
CA ASP A 539 -8.81 -23.05 11.53
C ASP A 539 -9.20 -24.06 10.44
N ASP A 540 -10.46 -24.05 9.98
CA ASP A 540 -10.92 -24.91 8.87
C ASP A 540 -10.17 -24.62 7.57
N ILE A 541 -9.94 -23.34 7.24
CA ILE A 541 -9.22 -22.93 6.02
C ILE A 541 -7.74 -23.33 6.14
N GLU A 542 -7.11 -23.20 7.29
CA GLU A 542 -5.73 -23.62 7.54
C GLU A 542 -5.58 -25.15 7.41
N ALA A 543 -6.55 -25.92 7.89
CA ALA A 543 -6.57 -27.38 7.69
C ALA A 543 -6.73 -27.76 6.20
N ALA A 544 -7.55 -27.00 5.44
CA ALA A 544 -7.71 -27.20 4.00
C ALA A 544 -6.48 -26.77 3.19
N GLU A 545 -5.67 -25.79 3.66
CA GLU A 545 -4.42 -25.36 3.02
C GLU A 545 -3.43 -26.53 2.85
N ALA A 546 -3.41 -27.48 3.77
CA ALA A 546 -2.58 -28.68 3.65
C ALA A 546 -2.93 -29.59 2.46
N GLN A 547 -4.11 -29.36 1.82
CA GLN A 547 -4.62 -30.13 0.70
C GLN A 547 -4.67 -29.34 -0.61
N VAL A 548 -3.93 -28.24 -0.72
CA VAL A 548 -3.90 -27.45 -1.95
C VAL A 548 -3.17 -28.18 -3.08
N GLY A 549 -3.65 -27.98 -4.31
CA GLY A 549 -2.89 -28.26 -5.52
C GLY A 549 -2.25 -26.96 -6.04
N VAL A 550 -1.00 -27.05 -6.49
CA VAL A 550 -0.24 -25.91 -7.04
C VAL A 550 0.20 -26.24 -8.46
N HIS A 551 -0.30 -25.48 -9.43
CA HIS A 551 -0.14 -25.79 -10.85
C HIS A 551 0.48 -24.62 -11.61
N PRO A 552 1.83 -24.54 -11.76
CA PRO A 552 2.45 -23.60 -12.68
C PRO A 552 1.91 -23.79 -14.10
N ASP A 553 1.63 -22.70 -14.77
CA ASP A 553 1.06 -22.67 -16.12
C ASP A 553 1.92 -21.87 -17.10
N LEU A 554 1.40 -21.61 -18.31
CA LEU A 554 2.10 -20.79 -19.32
C LEU A 554 2.30 -19.33 -18.91
N ALA A 555 1.57 -18.84 -17.91
CA ALA A 555 1.73 -17.50 -17.36
C ALA A 555 2.84 -17.45 -16.29
N GLY A 556 3.42 -18.59 -15.90
CA GLY A 556 4.54 -18.71 -14.97
C GLY A 556 4.18 -19.41 -13.65
N PHE A 557 4.83 -18.98 -12.58
CA PHE A 557 4.75 -19.57 -11.24
C PHE A 557 3.81 -18.77 -10.31
N GLN A 558 2.80 -18.11 -10.87
CA GLN A 558 1.87 -17.27 -10.09
C GLN A 558 1.04 -18.10 -9.09
N ASP A 559 0.69 -19.33 -9.42
CA ASP A 559 -0.07 -20.19 -8.51
C ASP A 559 0.75 -20.58 -7.28
N LEU A 560 2.06 -20.81 -7.44
CA LEU A 560 3.00 -20.97 -6.32
C LEU A 560 3.09 -19.71 -5.46
N ALA A 561 3.17 -18.52 -6.08
CA ALA A 561 3.17 -17.25 -5.36
C ALA A 561 1.88 -17.08 -4.54
N HIS A 562 0.72 -17.43 -5.13
CA HIS A 562 -0.57 -17.38 -4.45
C HIS A 562 -0.67 -18.37 -3.28
N ALA A 563 -0.02 -19.53 -3.35
CA ALA A 563 0.05 -20.47 -2.22
C ALA A 563 0.80 -19.86 -1.02
N PHE A 564 1.91 -19.19 -1.27
CA PHE A 564 2.61 -18.43 -0.23
C PHE A 564 1.82 -17.21 0.27
N ASP A 565 1.11 -16.51 -0.62
CA ASP A 565 0.19 -15.41 -0.25
C ASP A 565 -0.96 -15.91 0.64
N LEU A 566 -1.47 -17.13 0.41
CA LEU A 566 -2.49 -17.75 1.26
C LEU A 566 -1.96 -17.99 2.68
N ARG A 567 -0.76 -18.56 2.82
CA ARG A 567 -0.09 -18.74 4.11
C ARG A 567 0.13 -17.41 4.85
N ALA A 568 0.56 -16.39 4.10
CA ALA A 568 0.73 -15.05 4.64
C ALA A 568 -0.60 -14.45 5.12
N SER A 569 -1.66 -14.61 4.32
CA SER A 569 -3.01 -14.12 4.64
C SER A 569 -3.60 -14.83 5.87
N LEU A 570 -3.38 -16.14 6.05
CA LEU A 570 -3.83 -16.90 7.22
C LEU A 570 -3.14 -16.40 8.50
N ILE A 571 -1.81 -16.20 8.47
CA ILE A 571 -1.07 -15.65 9.61
C ILE A 571 -1.58 -14.24 9.97
N ALA A 572 -1.76 -13.38 8.98
CA ALA A 572 -2.22 -12.01 9.19
C ALA A 572 -3.68 -11.98 9.70
N ALA A 573 -4.56 -12.80 9.14
CA ALA A 573 -5.96 -12.89 9.55
C ALA A 573 -6.09 -13.39 11.00
N ARG A 574 -5.38 -14.46 11.36
CA ARG A 574 -5.34 -14.98 12.73
C ARG A 574 -4.85 -13.93 13.71
N ALA A 575 -3.71 -13.30 13.43
CA ALA A 575 -3.17 -12.24 14.29
C ALA A 575 -4.18 -11.10 14.49
N THR A 576 -4.85 -10.67 13.40
CA THR A 576 -5.88 -9.62 13.43
C THR A 576 -7.07 -10.02 14.31
N VAL A 577 -7.59 -11.23 14.15
CA VAL A 577 -8.78 -11.70 14.89
C VAL A 577 -8.45 -11.91 16.36
N GLU A 578 -7.33 -12.55 16.70
CA GLU A 578 -6.90 -12.78 18.09
C GLU A 578 -6.67 -11.45 18.82
N ALA A 579 -6.01 -10.47 18.18
CA ALA A 579 -5.81 -9.15 18.77
C ALA A 579 -7.14 -8.37 18.91
N ALA A 580 -8.06 -8.51 17.95
CA ALA A 580 -9.39 -7.91 18.02
C ALA A 580 -10.25 -8.50 19.15
N ILE A 581 -10.11 -9.78 19.48
CA ILE A 581 -10.75 -10.41 20.63
C ILE A 581 -10.19 -9.84 21.95
N GLU A 582 -8.87 -9.65 22.00
CA GLU A 582 -8.17 -9.14 23.19
C GLU A 582 -8.50 -7.67 23.46
N ARG A 583 -8.66 -6.81 22.42
CA ARG A 583 -9.01 -5.39 22.57
C ARG A 583 -10.52 -5.24 22.78
N ARG A 584 -10.95 -5.20 24.02
CA ARG A 584 -12.36 -5.10 24.43
C ARG A 584 -12.78 -3.66 24.64
N GLU A 585 -12.63 -2.84 23.61
CA GLU A 585 -13.01 -1.42 23.58
C GLU A 585 -13.33 -0.99 22.15
N THR A 586 -13.91 0.18 21.98
CA THR A 586 -13.98 0.89 20.70
C THR A 586 -12.98 2.02 20.70
N ARG A 587 -12.02 2.00 19.72
CA ARG A 587 -10.97 3.02 19.61
C ARG A 587 -10.55 3.20 18.15
N GLY A 588 -10.77 4.40 17.60
CA GLY A 588 -10.43 4.72 16.22
C GLY A 588 -11.11 3.80 15.20
N CYS A 589 -10.31 3.10 14.39
CA CYS A 589 -10.83 2.15 13.39
C CYS A 589 -11.23 0.78 13.98
N HIS A 590 -10.99 0.53 15.24
CA HIS A 590 -11.42 -0.69 15.92
C HIS A 590 -12.75 -0.45 16.64
N ASN A 591 -13.85 -0.93 16.05
CA ASN A 591 -15.19 -0.74 16.60
C ASN A 591 -15.77 -2.06 17.10
N ARG A 592 -16.11 -2.12 18.39
CA ARG A 592 -16.71 -3.27 19.06
C ARG A 592 -18.16 -2.94 19.45
N SER A 593 -19.13 -3.60 18.82
CA SER A 593 -20.56 -3.39 19.17
C SER A 593 -20.92 -3.89 20.57
N ASP A 594 -20.16 -4.84 21.09
CA ASP A 594 -20.28 -5.40 22.45
C ASP A 594 -19.45 -4.63 23.51
N PHE A 595 -18.50 -3.79 23.07
CA PHE A 595 -17.70 -2.88 23.91
C PHE A 595 -17.63 -1.51 23.23
N PRO A 596 -18.75 -0.74 23.17
CA PRO A 596 -18.83 0.48 22.35
C PRO A 596 -18.02 1.66 22.91
N GLU A 597 -17.63 1.60 24.19
CA GLU A 597 -16.91 2.67 24.86
C GLU A 597 -15.39 2.52 24.73
N LEU A 598 -14.69 3.64 24.83
CA LEU A 598 -13.24 3.69 24.92
C LEU A 598 -12.82 3.36 26.37
N ASP A 599 -11.85 2.47 26.54
CA ASP A 599 -11.31 2.08 27.84
C ASP A 599 -9.85 2.53 27.99
N GLU A 600 -9.60 3.53 28.82
CA GLU A 600 -8.24 4.03 29.07
C GLU A 600 -7.29 2.98 29.68
N SER A 601 -7.79 1.93 30.33
CA SER A 601 -6.95 0.82 30.79
C SER A 601 -6.40 -0.04 29.65
N LEU A 602 -7.04 0.03 28.46
CA LEU A 602 -6.62 -0.63 27.23
C LEU A 602 -5.79 0.28 26.31
N ARG A 603 -5.35 1.46 26.79
CA ARG A 603 -4.37 2.28 26.09
C ARG A 603 -2.99 1.64 26.13
N VAL A 604 -2.87 0.50 25.48
CA VAL A 604 -1.67 -0.34 25.36
C VAL A 604 -1.54 -0.85 23.95
N ASN A 605 -0.32 -1.14 23.50
CA ASN A 605 -0.13 -1.88 22.26
C ASN A 605 -0.30 -3.38 22.50
N LEU A 606 -0.94 -4.07 21.56
CA LEU A 606 -1.08 -5.52 21.58
C LEU A 606 -0.01 -6.15 20.70
N VAL A 607 0.89 -6.93 21.30
CA VAL A 607 1.99 -7.57 20.58
C VAL A 607 1.70 -9.06 20.46
N TRP A 608 1.38 -9.49 19.24
CA TRP A 608 1.12 -10.87 18.89
C TRP A 608 2.44 -11.61 18.64
N ASP A 609 2.69 -12.64 19.43
CA ASP A 609 3.89 -13.49 19.36
C ASP A 609 3.55 -14.94 18.93
N GLY A 610 2.56 -15.10 18.06
CA GLY A 610 2.06 -16.37 17.56
C GLY A 610 0.70 -16.76 18.13
N PRO A 611 0.08 -17.83 17.61
CA PRO A 611 -1.26 -18.24 17.97
C PRO A 611 -1.48 -18.32 19.49
N GLY A 612 -2.52 -17.63 19.97
CA GLY A 612 -2.90 -17.58 21.39
C GLY A 612 -1.93 -16.83 22.32
N ARG A 613 -0.92 -16.12 21.78
CA ARG A 613 0.07 -15.39 22.59
C ARG A 613 0.07 -13.91 22.25
N ILE A 614 -0.57 -13.12 23.10
CA ILE A 614 -0.59 -11.66 23.01
C ILE A 614 -0.01 -11.07 24.29
N VAL A 615 0.89 -10.12 24.12
CA VAL A 615 1.50 -9.35 25.22
C VAL A 615 0.98 -7.92 25.13
N ARG A 616 0.57 -7.34 26.26
CA ARG A 616 0.22 -5.93 26.37
C ARG A 616 1.47 -5.13 26.68
N GLU A 617 1.88 -4.25 25.78
CA GLU A 617 3.02 -3.35 25.97
C GLU A 617 2.52 -1.93 26.31
N PRO A 618 3.02 -1.31 27.40
CA PRO A 618 2.64 0.06 27.76
C PRO A 618 3.16 1.04 26.68
N ILE A 619 2.40 2.11 26.45
CA ILE A 619 2.81 3.19 25.56
C ILE A 619 3.68 4.18 26.36
N ALA A 620 4.76 4.64 25.75
CA ALA A 620 5.63 5.63 26.37
C ALA A 620 4.91 6.97 26.62
N GLU A 621 5.41 7.75 27.58
CA GLU A 621 4.88 9.08 27.84
C GLU A 621 5.15 10.02 26.65
N VAL A 622 4.17 10.89 26.37
CA VAL A 622 4.31 11.91 25.32
C VAL A 622 5.40 12.92 25.75
N PRO A 623 6.44 13.14 24.92
CA PRO A 623 7.48 14.14 25.22
C PRO A 623 6.88 15.51 25.53
N GLY A 624 7.43 16.19 26.54
CA GLY A 624 6.90 17.46 27.06
C GLY A 624 6.71 18.54 25.99
N GLU A 625 7.59 18.58 25.00
CA GLU A 625 7.53 19.50 23.86
C GLU A 625 6.34 19.26 22.92
N ILE A 626 5.80 18.02 22.84
CA ILE A 626 4.59 17.68 22.11
C ILE A 626 3.37 17.81 23.01
N ALA A 627 3.50 17.43 24.28
CA ALA A 627 2.40 17.42 25.24
C ALA A 627 1.77 18.81 25.45
N ALA A 628 2.55 19.89 25.29
CA ALA A 628 2.05 21.26 25.34
C ALA A 628 0.99 21.52 24.26
N PHE A 629 1.24 21.10 23.03
CA PHE A 629 0.33 21.25 21.89
C PHE A 629 -0.93 20.37 22.02
N VAL A 630 -0.79 19.17 22.58
CA VAL A 630 -1.94 18.29 22.88
C VAL A 630 -2.86 18.92 23.90
N ARG A 631 -2.35 19.56 24.96
CA ARG A 631 -3.14 20.21 26.02
C ARG A 631 -3.90 21.43 25.52
N GLU A 632 -3.30 22.25 24.67
CA GLU A 632 -3.98 23.41 24.08
C GLU A 632 -5.19 22.98 23.26
N VAL A 633 -5.08 21.90 22.51
CA VAL A 633 -6.18 21.36 21.71
C VAL A 633 -7.32 20.84 22.60
N SER A 634 -7.01 20.24 23.76
CA SER A 634 -8.03 19.78 24.72
C SER A 634 -8.69 20.93 25.49
N SER A 635 -7.96 22.04 25.73
CA SER A 635 -8.51 23.22 26.43
C SER A 635 -9.47 24.04 25.60
N THR A 636 -9.45 23.93 24.28
CA THR A 636 -10.37 24.65 23.38
C THR A 636 -11.72 23.95 23.19
N GLY A 637 -12.01 22.88 23.93
CA GLY A 637 -13.31 22.18 23.90
C GLY A 637 -13.66 21.51 22.57
N LYS A 638 -12.72 21.41 21.64
CA LYS A 638 -12.92 20.77 20.32
C LYS A 638 -12.56 19.28 20.28
N LEU A 639 -12.34 18.67 21.46
CA LEU A 639 -11.78 17.34 21.53
C LEU A 639 -12.26 16.45 22.65
N VAL A 640 -13.21 16.85 23.41
CA VAL A 640 -13.90 15.99 24.37
C VAL A 640 -15.34 15.91 23.92
N GLU A 641 -15.58 14.93 23.05
CA GLU A 641 -16.86 14.20 22.94
C GLU A 641 -16.68 13.09 21.89
#